data_14ef285abdb095b34084d1c9316dd537
#
_entry.id   14ef285abdb095b34084d1c9316dd537
#
_cell.length_a   1.000
_cell.length_b   1.000
_cell.length_c   1.000
_cell.angle_alpha   90.00
_cell.angle_beta   90.00
_cell.angle_gamma   90.00
#
_symmetry.space_group_name_H-M   'P 1'
#
loop_
_entity.id
_entity.type
_entity.pdbx_description
1 polymer ?
#
loop_
_entity_poly.entity_id
_entity_poly.type
_entity_poly.pdbx_seq_one_letter_code
_entity_poly.pdbx_strand_id
1 'polypeptide(L)'
;MKNLILYIVFLLFLTSGFSQQKQYPFQDSKLETEKRIDNLLSLMTLDEKIKALSTNPSIPRLGVVGAGHVEGLHGLALGGPGEWGGKNKQPVPTTTFPQAYGLGETWDVDLIQKVAQVEGYETRYAFQKYNRGGLVVRAPNADIARDPRWGRTEESFGEDAFFNGTLTVAFIKGLQGNNPKYWQTASLMKHFLANSNEDGRTYTSSDFDERLWREYYALPFYMGVVEGGSRGYMAAYNKVNGIPAMVHRMLKNITQKEWGQNGIICTDGGAFQLLLSDHKYYADKYLGAAAAVKAGINQFLDEFTEGVYGAVAHGYLKEKEIDAVIRGNYRVMIQLGLLDAADENPYARIGKGKDTIDPWKTEAHKAIALQATQKSIVLLKNDGQILPLQKEKLKTIAVIGARADEVLLDWYSGTPPYLVSPLQGIKNKLGNNVEILYAKNNTDGKAVQLAKKADVVLVIVGNHPVCNAGWANCPVPSEGKEAVDRQSITLEQEDLIKLVYQANAKTVVTLISSFPYAINWTQEHVPAIVHMTQNSQETGNALADVLFGDYNPAGRLTQTWVKDITDLPDFLDYNIRNGRTYQYFKGKPLYAFGHGLSYTTFKYNSVETNLETIKKNDEVKVTVSITNSGNKDGEEVIQLYVKQLESKVERPEKELKAFQRIFFKAGETKKVSLILKAKDLQYWNVAKQQWELENNSFEIQIGSASDAIHLTKNITIQKQ
;
A
#
# COMPACT_ATOMS: atom_id res chain seq x y z
N MET A 1 35.80 -41.59 49.56
CA MET A 1 34.38 -41.80 49.18
C MET A 1 33.41 -40.72 49.67
N LYS A 2 33.62 -40.07 50.82
CA LYS A 2 32.72 -38.98 51.29
C LYS A 2 32.73 -37.71 50.42
N ASN A 3 33.86 -37.37 49.78
CA ASN A 3 33.96 -36.16 48.93
C ASN A 3 33.40 -36.34 47.50
N LEU A 4 33.23 -37.61 47.06
CA LEU A 4 32.66 -37.90 45.72
C LEU A 4 31.12 -37.81 45.71
N ILE A 5 30.50 -38.10 46.87
CA ILE A 5 29.03 -38.01 47.02
C ILE A 5 28.58 -36.57 47.11
N LEU A 6 29.40 -35.65 47.68
CA LEU A 6 29.08 -34.24 47.76
C LEU A 6 29.10 -33.51 46.39
N TYR A 7 29.98 -33.95 45.48
CA TYR A 7 30.03 -33.43 44.11
C TYR A 7 28.88 -33.91 43.24
N ILE A 8 28.42 -35.13 43.42
CA ILE A 8 27.28 -35.67 42.68
C ILE A 8 25.96 -35.03 43.13
N VAL A 9 25.79 -34.72 44.37
CA VAL A 9 24.62 -33.98 44.89
C VAL A 9 24.60 -32.52 44.40
N PHE A 10 25.77 -31.86 44.28
CA PHE A 10 25.88 -30.51 43.77
C PHE A 10 25.65 -30.45 42.24
N LEU A 11 26.04 -31.47 41.46
CA LEU A 11 25.76 -31.57 40.02
C LEU A 11 24.31 -31.90 39.71
N LEU A 12 23.56 -32.54 40.58
CA LEU A 12 22.14 -32.82 40.40
C LEU A 12 21.24 -31.63 40.70
N PHE A 13 21.75 -30.60 41.41
CA PHE A 13 21.02 -29.33 41.64
C PHE A 13 21.22 -28.31 40.50
N LEU A 14 22.15 -28.50 39.55
CA LEU A 14 22.43 -27.58 38.46
C LEU A 14 21.61 -27.88 37.17
N THR A 15 20.78 -28.91 37.15
CA THR A 15 19.93 -29.25 36.00
C THR A 15 18.43 -29.04 36.23
N SER A 16 18.02 -28.42 37.32
CA SER A 16 16.68 -27.85 37.39
C SER A 16 16.62 -26.65 36.45
N GLY A 17 16.39 -26.91 35.17
CA GLY A 17 15.96 -25.89 34.22
C GLY A 17 14.81 -25.12 34.86
N PHE A 18 15.00 -23.82 35.04
CA PHE A 18 13.94 -22.90 35.42
C PHE A 18 12.90 -22.94 34.29
N SER A 19 11.99 -23.93 34.31
CA SER A 19 10.67 -23.74 33.74
C SER A 19 10.08 -22.55 34.49
N GLN A 20 9.97 -21.42 33.85
CA GLN A 20 9.33 -20.24 34.39
C GLN A 20 7.89 -20.64 34.74
N GLN A 21 7.64 -20.90 36.02
CA GLN A 21 6.34 -21.34 36.51
C GLN A 21 5.34 -20.23 36.13
N LYS A 22 4.36 -20.53 35.28
CA LYS A 22 3.36 -19.57 34.85
C LYS A 22 2.67 -19.00 36.08
N GLN A 23 2.92 -17.71 36.36
CA GLN A 23 2.44 -17.05 37.57
C GLN A 23 0.94 -16.78 37.54
N TYR A 24 0.38 -16.55 36.32
CA TYR A 24 -1.03 -16.18 36.12
C TYR A 24 -1.69 -16.97 34.99
N PRO A 25 -3.01 -17.24 35.09
CA PRO A 25 -3.74 -17.95 34.03
C PRO A 25 -3.63 -17.29 32.64
N PHE A 26 -3.53 -15.97 32.53
CA PHE A 26 -3.39 -15.29 31.25
C PHE A 26 -2.11 -15.67 30.49
N GLN A 27 -1.09 -16.20 31.17
CA GLN A 27 0.17 -16.69 30.59
C GLN A 27 0.09 -18.14 30.08
N ASP A 28 -1.04 -18.83 30.32
CA ASP A 28 -1.22 -20.18 29.82
C ASP A 28 -1.76 -20.19 28.37
N SER A 29 -0.88 -20.46 27.41
CA SER A 29 -1.19 -20.51 25.98
C SER A 29 -2.20 -21.61 25.57
N LYS A 30 -2.55 -22.52 26.48
CA LYS A 30 -3.55 -23.56 26.29
C LYS A 30 -4.97 -23.09 26.62
N LEU A 31 -5.11 -22.00 27.38
CA LEU A 31 -6.40 -21.42 27.68
C LEU A 31 -6.92 -20.61 26.48
N GLU A 32 -8.25 -20.59 26.35
CA GLU A 32 -8.92 -19.78 25.33
C GLU A 32 -8.57 -18.29 25.50
N THR A 33 -8.42 -17.59 24.39
CA THR A 33 -8.04 -16.18 24.33
C THR A 33 -8.87 -15.29 25.25
N GLU A 34 -10.22 -15.44 25.22
CA GLU A 34 -11.09 -14.59 26.05
C GLU A 34 -10.93 -14.86 27.55
N LYS A 35 -10.75 -16.10 27.96
CA LYS A 35 -10.46 -16.46 29.37
C LYS A 35 -9.14 -15.89 29.86
N ARG A 36 -8.13 -15.87 28.99
CA ARG A 36 -6.82 -15.22 29.29
C ARG A 36 -7.01 -13.72 29.48
N ILE A 37 -7.76 -13.07 28.61
CA ILE A 37 -8.05 -11.65 28.70
C ILE A 37 -8.87 -11.31 29.94
N ASP A 38 -9.89 -12.11 30.27
CA ASP A 38 -10.70 -11.93 31.49
C ASP A 38 -9.82 -11.95 32.74
N ASN A 39 -8.89 -12.92 32.81
CA ASN A 39 -7.96 -12.99 33.91
C ASN A 39 -7.02 -11.78 33.96
N LEU A 40 -6.45 -11.37 32.81
CA LEU A 40 -5.57 -10.20 32.76
C LEU A 40 -6.29 -8.93 33.23
N LEU A 41 -7.49 -8.64 32.69
CA LEU A 41 -8.28 -7.46 33.05
C LEU A 41 -8.69 -7.46 34.53
N SER A 42 -8.95 -8.63 35.14
CA SER A 42 -9.26 -8.75 36.56
C SER A 42 -8.08 -8.39 37.50
N LEU A 43 -6.85 -8.47 36.98
CA LEU A 43 -5.62 -8.14 37.70
C LEU A 43 -5.19 -6.67 37.53
N MET A 44 -5.73 -5.99 36.51
CA MET A 44 -5.37 -4.60 36.19
C MET A 44 -6.07 -3.60 37.11
N THR A 45 -5.35 -2.58 37.50
CA THR A 45 -5.93 -1.38 38.12
C THR A 45 -6.60 -0.49 37.08
N LEU A 46 -7.50 0.41 37.49
CA LEU A 46 -8.10 1.40 36.60
C LEU A 46 -7.04 2.25 35.86
N ASP A 47 -5.98 2.64 36.56
CA ASP A 47 -4.85 3.39 35.96
C ASP A 47 -4.17 2.60 34.84
N GLU A 48 -3.90 1.32 35.04
CA GLU A 48 -3.33 0.43 34.02
C GLU A 48 -4.28 0.24 32.82
N LYS A 49 -5.60 0.13 33.06
CA LYS A 49 -6.61 0.05 32.00
C LYS A 49 -6.68 1.32 31.16
N ILE A 50 -6.63 2.50 31.78
CA ILE A 50 -6.58 3.77 31.09
C ILE A 50 -5.29 3.87 30.24
N LYS A 51 -4.14 3.56 30.82
CA LYS A 51 -2.85 3.56 30.10
C LYS A 51 -2.78 2.53 28.97
N ALA A 52 -3.55 1.45 29.06
CA ALA A 52 -3.66 0.44 27.99
C ALA A 52 -4.38 0.95 26.73
N LEU A 53 -4.98 2.14 26.75
CA LEU A 53 -5.49 2.83 25.57
C LEU A 53 -4.37 3.50 24.73
N SER A 54 -3.11 3.39 25.12
CA SER A 54 -1.96 3.84 24.33
C SER A 54 -1.62 2.85 23.21
N THR A 55 -0.79 3.27 22.27
CA THR A 55 -0.25 2.41 21.20
C THR A 55 0.74 1.36 21.70
N ASN A 56 1.12 1.42 22.99
CA ASN A 56 1.98 0.46 23.65
C ASN A 56 1.38 -0.03 24.98
N PRO A 57 0.31 -0.87 24.94
CA PRO A 57 -0.45 -1.31 26.10
C PRO A 57 0.33 -2.29 26.98
N SER A 58 1.41 -1.84 27.61
CA SER A 58 2.25 -2.62 28.52
C SER A 58 1.74 -2.58 29.96
N ILE A 59 2.00 -3.65 30.72
CA ILE A 59 1.70 -3.73 32.17
C ILE A 59 2.94 -4.32 32.85
N PRO A 60 3.95 -3.49 33.14
CA PRO A 60 5.24 -3.99 33.67
C PRO A 60 5.10 -4.80 34.97
N ARG A 61 4.18 -4.42 35.85
CA ARG A 61 3.89 -5.13 37.11
C ARG A 61 3.47 -6.58 36.87
N LEU A 62 2.79 -6.88 35.76
CA LEU A 62 2.34 -8.21 35.38
C LEU A 62 3.27 -8.88 34.35
N GLY A 63 4.40 -8.25 34.02
CA GLY A 63 5.34 -8.78 33.02
C GLY A 63 4.83 -8.68 31.57
N VAL A 64 3.80 -7.87 31.31
CA VAL A 64 3.23 -7.70 29.96
C VAL A 64 4.00 -6.60 29.22
N VAL A 65 4.66 -7.01 28.12
CA VAL A 65 5.36 -6.11 27.19
C VAL A 65 4.39 -5.68 26.09
N GLY A 66 4.30 -4.38 25.81
CA GLY A 66 3.43 -3.87 24.77
C GLY A 66 3.95 -4.14 23.37
N ALA A 67 3.06 -4.16 22.40
CA ALA A 67 3.39 -4.43 21.00
C ALA A 67 4.11 -3.25 20.32
N GLY A 68 3.77 -2.02 20.69
CA GLY A 68 4.25 -0.81 19.99
C GLY A 68 3.87 -0.74 18.51
N HIS A 69 4.09 0.41 17.90
CA HIS A 69 3.81 0.64 16.48
C HIS A 69 5.08 0.99 15.69
N VAL A 70 5.04 0.75 14.38
CA VAL A 70 6.05 1.16 13.39
C VAL A 70 5.39 1.50 12.06
N GLU A 71 5.92 2.49 11.33
CA GLU A 71 5.51 2.76 9.95
C GLU A 71 6.17 1.77 8.97
N GLY A 72 5.46 1.35 7.92
CA GLY A 72 5.95 0.36 6.96
C GLY A 72 5.04 0.24 5.75
N LEU A 73 5.03 1.25 4.85
CA LEU A 73 4.23 1.23 3.62
C LEU A 73 4.98 0.58 2.44
N HIS A 74 6.30 0.69 2.42
CA HIS A 74 7.19 0.21 1.36
C HIS A 74 8.63 0.04 1.89
N GLY A 75 8.75 -0.63 3.01
CA GLY A 75 9.91 -0.74 3.89
C GLY A 75 9.68 0.00 5.21
N LEU A 76 10.38 -0.40 6.26
CA LEU A 76 10.17 0.13 7.60
C LEU A 76 10.81 1.49 7.79
N ALA A 77 10.09 2.43 8.42
CA ALA A 77 10.61 3.71 8.87
C ALA A 77 11.11 3.62 10.34
N LEU A 78 12.39 3.33 10.50
CA LEU A 78 13.09 3.27 11.80
C LEU A 78 14.10 4.40 11.95
N GLY A 79 13.74 5.59 11.57
CA GLY A 79 14.53 6.78 11.31
C GLY A 79 14.72 6.96 9.82
N GLY A 80 14.78 8.19 9.34
CA GLY A 80 14.82 8.53 7.93
C GLY A 80 13.84 9.65 7.61
N PRO A 81 13.44 9.89 6.37
CA PRO A 81 12.97 11.18 5.88
C PRO A 81 11.98 11.95 6.77
N GLY A 82 10.92 11.35 7.28
CA GLY A 82 10.04 11.96 8.29
C GLY A 82 10.46 11.66 9.74
N GLU A 83 11.56 10.93 9.94
CA GLU A 83 12.10 10.47 11.24
C GLU A 83 11.10 9.71 12.11
N TRP A 84 10.12 9.06 11.49
CA TRP A 84 9.13 8.25 12.19
C TRP A 84 9.80 7.10 12.95
N GLY A 85 9.52 7.03 14.25
CA GLY A 85 10.15 6.01 15.13
C GLY A 85 11.65 6.18 15.36
N GLY A 86 12.29 7.22 14.82
CA GLY A 86 13.73 7.42 14.84
C GLY A 86 14.24 8.75 15.36
N LYS A 87 13.39 9.74 15.60
CA LYS A 87 13.81 11.09 16.01
C LYS A 87 14.79 11.05 17.19
N ASN A 88 15.95 11.69 17.02
CA ASN A 88 17.06 11.70 18.00
C ASN A 88 17.69 10.31 18.28
N LYS A 89 17.50 9.32 17.42
CA LYS A 89 18.15 7.99 17.50
C LYS A 89 18.89 7.71 16.21
N GLN A 90 19.96 6.91 16.29
CA GLN A 90 20.63 6.43 15.07
C GLN A 90 19.64 5.60 14.25
N PRO A 91 19.49 5.87 12.95
CA PRO A 91 18.64 5.07 12.09
C PRO A 91 19.06 3.59 12.07
N VAL A 92 18.09 2.69 12.02
CA VAL A 92 18.32 1.29 11.71
C VAL A 92 18.02 1.12 10.23
N PRO A 93 18.97 0.66 9.42
CA PRO A 93 18.71 0.41 7.99
C PRO A 93 17.59 -0.60 7.80
N THR A 94 16.86 -0.46 6.69
CA THR A 94 15.79 -1.38 6.30
C THR A 94 15.76 -1.51 4.79
N THR A 95 15.26 -2.62 4.26
CA THR A 95 15.06 -2.78 2.82
C THR A 95 13.98 -1.80 2.36
N THR A 96 14.25 -1.01 1.30
CA THR A 96 13.29 -0.08 0.73
C THR A 96 12.84 -0.51 -0.66
N PHE A 97 11.55 -0.36 -0.90
CA PHE A 97 10.84 -0.73 -2.11
C PHE A 97 10.31 0.51 -2.84
N PRO A 98 9.77 0.37 -4.06
CA PRO A 98 9.00 1.45 -4.68
C PRO A 98 7.86 1.90 -3.75
N GLN A 99 7.45 3.16 -3.84
CA GLN A 99 6.26 3.67 -3.16
C GLN A 99 5.06 2.74 -3.39
N ALA A 100 4.06 2.75 -2.51
CA ALA A 100 2.90 1.85 -2.62
C ALA A 100 2.20 1.98 -3.97
N TYR A 101 2.15 3.19 -4.56
CA TYR A 101 1.65 3.43 -5.91
C TYR A 101 2.41 2.57 -6.95
N GLY A 102 3.75 2.57 -6.91
CA GLY A 102 4.58 1.73 -7.77
C GLY A 102 4.46 0.23 -7.44
N LEU A 103 4.31 -0.14 -6.18
CA LEU A 103 4.01 -1.52 -5.81
C LEU A 103 2.68 -1.97 -6.42
N GLY A 104 1.66 -1.09 -6.47
CA GLY A 104 0.42 -1.32 -7.20
C GLY A 104 0.67 -1.55 -8.70
N GLU A 105 1.53 -0.76 -9.35
CA GLU A 105 1.85 -0.89 -10.77
C GLU A 105 2.48 -2.24 -11.14
N THR A 106 2.92 -3.03 -10.17
CA THR A 106 3.36 -4.42 -10.41
C THR A 106 2.23 -5.34 -10.85
N TRP A 107 0.98 -5.11 -10.44
CA TRP A 107 -0.16 -6.01 -10.62
C TRP A 107 0.13 -7.46 -10.25
N ASP A 108 1.01 -7.66 -9.26
CA ASP A 108 1.54 -8.97 -8.85
C ASP A 108 1.24 -9.23 -7.37
N VAL A 109 0.15 -9.92 -7.11
CA VAL A 109 -0.36 -10.25 -5.76
C VAL A 109 0.67 -11.02 -4.94
N ASP A 110 1.35 -11.98 -5.57
CA ASP A 110 2.36 -12.81 -4.89
C ASP A 110 3.60 -12.00 -4.51
N LEU A 111 3.98 -11.05 -5.36
CA LEU A 111 5.10 -10.15 -5.06
C LEU A 111 4.79 -9.20 -3.91
N ILE A 112 3.57 -8.63 -3.88
CA ILE A 112 3.14 -7.78 -2.76
C ILE A 112 3.18 -8.54 -1.45
N GLN A 113 2.74 -9.80 -1.43
CA GLN A 113 2.85 -10.65 -0.25
C GLN A 113 4.32 -10.88 0.16
N LYS A 114 5.24 -11.09 -0.78
CA LYS A 114 6.68 -11.25 -0.50
C LYS A 114 7.33 -9.98 0.04
N VAL A 115 6.98 -8.80 -0.52
CA VAL A 115 7.44 -7.50 0.00
C VAL A 115 7.03 -7.35 1.47
N ALA A 116 5.76 -7.60 1.77
CA ALA A 116 5.25 -7.52 3.14
C ALA A 116 5.85 -8.60 4.07
N GLN A 117 6.25 -9.77 3.56
CA GLN A 117 6.99 -10.78 4.33
C GLN A 117 8.38 -10.28 4.74
N VAL A 118 9.08 -9.59 3.83
CA VAL A 118 10.37 -8.93 4.12
C VAL A 118 10.18 -7.89 5.23
N GLU A 119 9.19 -7.02 5.10
CA GLU A 119 8.90 -6.01 6.11
C GLU A 119 8.52 -6.62 7.46
N GLY A 120 7.67 -7.62 7.48
CA GLY A 120 7.30 -8.33 8.71
C GLY A 120 8.51 -9.00 9.40
N TYR A 121 9.43 -9.56 8.61
CA TYR A 121 10.67 -10.15 9.13
C TYR A 121 11.58 -9.08 9.74
N GLU A 122 11.82 -7.99 9.02
CA GLU A 122 12.65 -6.87 9.48
C GLU A 122 12.03 -6.17 10.70
N THR A 123 10.69 -6.09 10.78
CA THR A 123 9.97 -5.60 11.95
C THR A 123 10.29 -6.41 13.21
N ARG A 124 10.14 -7.74 13.13
CA ARG A 124 10.50 -8.65 14.25
C ARG A 124 11.97 -8.53 14.61
N TYR A 125 12.83 -8.50 13.60
CA TYR A 125 14.28 -8.38 13.78
C TYR A 125 14.65 -7.10 14.53
N ALA A 126 14.14 -5.95 14.07
CA ALA A 126 14.41 -4.66 14.69
C ALA A 126 13.87 -4.57 16.13
N PHE A 127 12.65 -5.05 16.35
CA PHE A 127 12.01 -5.09 17.66
C PHE A 127 12.81 -5.95 18.65
N GLN A 128 13.21 -7.16 18.23
CA GLN A 128 13.85 -8.14 19.11
C GLN A 128 15.34 -7.92 19.33
N LYS A 129 16.07 -7.46 18.29
CA LYS A 129 17.53 -7.27 18.35
C LYS A 129 17.93 -5.87 18.78
N TYR A 130 17.24 -4.86 18.26
CA TYR A 130 17.61 -3.47 18.46
C TYR A 130 16.70 -2.74 19.46
N ASN A 131 15.62 -3.38 19.92
CA ASN A 131 14.57 -2.73 20.72
C ASN A 131 14.05 -1.46 20.04
N ARG A 132 13.75 -1.55 18.74
CA ARG A 132 13.32 -0.45 17.88
C ARG A 132 12.02 -0.80 17.17
N GLY A 133 11.17 0.23 16.97
CA GLY A 133 9.85 0.07 16.37
C GLY A 133 8.86 -0.64 17.29
N GLY A 134 7.89 -1.29 16.70
CA GLY A 134 6.86 -2.10 17.34
C GLY A 134 6.46 -3.26 16.44
N LEU A 135 5.52 -4.08 16.88
CA LEU A 135 5.02 -5.25 16.13
C LEU A 135 3.68 -5.00 15.43
N VAL A 136 3.10 -3.80 15.60
CA VAL A 136 1.94 -3.34 14.86
C VAL A 136 2.44 -2.41 13.75
N VAL A 137 2.41 -2.88 12.51
CA VAL A 137 2.85 -2.13 11.33
C VAL A 137 1.68 -1.29 10.82
N ARG A 138 1.85 0.05 10.72
CA ARG A 138 0.84 0.99 10.22
C ARG A 138 0.74 0.94 8.70
N ALA A 139 0.37 -0.21 8.20
CA ALA A 139 0.24 -0.54 6.78
C ALA A 139 -0.73 -1.73 6.59
N PRO A 140 -1.25 -1.91 5.35
CA PRO A 140 -1.12 -1.02 4.19
C PRO A 140 -2.00 0.23 4.30
N ASN A 141 -1.74 1.23 3.44
CA ASN A 141 -2.70 2.30 3.20
C ASN A 141 -3.79 1.77 2.26
N ALA A 142 -5.02 1.67 2.76
CA ALA A 142 -6.18 1.17 2.04
C ALA A 142 -7.09 2.30 1.52
N ASP A 143 -6.67 3.57 1.65
CA ASP A 143 -7.32 4.68 0.98
C ASP A 143 -7.16 4.56 -0.53
N ILE A 144 -8.14 5.07 -1.27
CA ILE A 144 -8.21 4.95 -2.71
C ILE A 144 -7.73 6.25 -3.37
N ALA A 145 -6.79 6.14 -4.32
CA ALA A 145 -6.30 7.24 -5.13
C ALA A 145 -7.34 7.69 -6.17
N ARG A 146 -8.52 8.16 -5.69
CA ARG A 146 -9.66 8.55 -6.51
C ARG A 146 -9.41 9.77 -7.42
N ASP A 147 -8.41 10.56 -7.09
CA ASP A 147 -8.11 11.83 -7.75
C ASP A 147 -6.60 12.07 -7.79
N PRO A 148 -6.03 12.45 -8.93
CA PRO A 148 -4.58 12.69 -9.07
C PRO A 148 -4.07 13.90 -8.29
N ARG A 149 -4.96 14.75 -7.76
CA ARG A 149 -4.60 15.92 -6.94
C ARG A 149 -4.27 15.55 -5.50
N TRP A 150 -4.68 14.38 -5.02
CA TRP A 150 -4.44 13.98 -3.64
C TRP A 150 -2.95 13.87 -3.32
N GLY A 151 -2.48 14.61 -2.30
CA GLY A 151 -1.07 14.71 -1.94
C GLY A 151 -0.41 13.40 -1.48
N ARG A 152 -1.19 12.43 -0.98
CA ARG A 152 -0.71 11.12 -0.52
C ARG A 152 -1.00 9.98 -1.49
N THR A 153 -1.16 10.28 -2.77
CA THR A 153 -1.38 9.25 -3.82
C THR A 153 -0.30 8.16 -3.78
N GLU A 154 0.94 8.51 -3.48
CA GLU A 154 2.07 7.58 -3.42
C GLU A 154 1.92 6.47 -2.37
N GLU A 155 1.05 6.65 -1.37
CA GLU A 155 0.80 5.66 -0.33
C GLU A 155 -0.28 4.64 -0.71
N SER A 156 -1.06 4.88 -1.77
CA SER A 156 -2.17 4.03 -2.22
C SER A 156 -1.76 3.10 -3.35
N PHE A 157 -2.38 1.92 -3.42
CA PHE A 157 -2.16 1.01 -4.55
C PHE A 157 -2.86 1.45 -5.84
N GLY A 158 -3.86 2.34 -5.79
CA GLY A 158 -4.51 2.86 -6.99
C GLY A 158 -5.96 3.32 -6.81
N GLU A 159 -6.65 3.58 -7.93
CA GLU A 159 -8.00 4.17 -7.94
C GLU A 159 -9.14 3.15 -7.88
N ASP A 160 -8.89 1.87 -8.13
CA ASP A 160 -9.92 0.84 -8.12
C ASP A 160 -10.02 0.15 -6.75
N ALA A 161 -11.23 0.09 -6.20
CA ALA A 161 -11.46 -0.43 -4.86
C ALA A 161 -11.20 -1.94 -4.74
N PHE A 162 -11.56 -2.73 -5.76
CA PHE A 162 -11.31 -4.18 -5.79
C PHE A 162 -9.81 -4.48 -5.93
N PHE A 163 -9.13 -3.77 -6.83
CA PHE A 163 -7.68 -3.88 -7.02
C PHE A 163 -6.92 -3.53 -5.73
N ASN A 164 -7.22 -2.36 -5.16
CA ASN A 164 -6.62 -1.91 -3.90
C ASN A 164 -6.89 -2.93 -2.77
N GLY A 165 -8.13 -3.40 -2.64
CA GLY A 165 -8.49 -4.42 -1.65
C GLY A 165 -7.74 -5.74 -1.85
N THR A 166 -7.54 -6.19 -3.09
CA THR A 166 -6.80 -7.42 -3.40
C THR A 166 -5.33 -7.32 -2.97
N LEU A 167 -4.66 -6.19 -3.26
CA LEU A 167 -3.29 -5.97 -2.83
C LEU A 167 -3.19 -5.73 -1.31
N THR A 168 -4.17 -5.05 -0.71
CA THR A 168 -4.32 -4.92 0.74
C THR A 168 -4.34 -6.28 1.43
N VAL A 169 -5.14 -7.22 0.93
CA VAL A 169 -5.20 -8.60 1.45
C VAL A 169 -3.85 -9.30 1.35
N ALA A 170 -3.16 -9.18 0.22
CA ALA A 170 -1.84 -9.79 0.02
C ALA A 170 -0.80 -9.22 0.99
N PHE A 171 -0.78 -7.91 1.16
CA PHE A 171 0.14 -7.22 2.07
C PHE A 171 -0.10 -7.64 3.54
N ILE A 172 -1.36 -7.68 3.98
CA ILE A 172 -1.73 -8.14 5.33
C ILE A 172 -1.23 -9.56 5.58
N LYS A 173 -1.50 -10.48 4.64
CA LYS A 173 -1.05 -11.88 4.76
C LYS A 173 0.47 -11.99 4.81
N GLY A 174 1.18 -11.18 4.06
CA GLY A 174 2.64 -11.09 4.12
C GLY A 174 3.14 -10.65 5.49
N LEU A 175 2.61 -9.56 6.03
CA LEU A 175 2.97 -9.04 7.36
C LEU A 175 2.69 -10.06 8.47
N GLN A 176 1.52 -10.67 8.46
CA GLN A 176 1.08 -11.59 9.52
C GLN A 176 1.82 -12.94 9.47
N GLY A 177 2.33 -13.32 8.29
CA GLY A 177 2.98 -14.61 8.09
C GLY A 177 1.98 -15.75 7.98
N ASN A 178 2.48 -16.99 7.99
CA ASN A 178 1.69 -18.19 7.68
C ASN A 178 1.51 -19.16 8.87
N ASN A 179 1.94 -18.79 10.08
CA ASN A 179 1.75 -19.65 11.24
C ASN A 179 0.27 -19.62 11.68
N PRO A 180 -0.37 -20.79 11.94
CA PRO A 180 -1.79 -20.84 12.25
C PRO A 180 -2.16 -20.26 13.62
N LYS A 181 -1.21 -20.17 14.57
CA LYS A 181 -1.43 -19.69 15.93
C LYS A 181 -0.88 -18.27 16.14
N TYR A 182 0.27 -17.96 15.58
CA TYR A 182 1.00 -16.73 15.85
C TYR A 182 1.20 -15.88 14.59
N TRP A 183 1.11 -14.58 14.76
CA TRP A 183 1.47 -13.63 13.72
C TRP A 183 2.93 -13.20 13.83
N GLN A 184 3.56 -13.01 12.67
CA GLN A 184 4.87 -12.41 12.59
C GLN A 184 4.81 -10.95 13.04
N THR A 185 3.87 -10.19 12.50
CA THR A 185 3.50 -8.82 12.88
C THR A 185 1.99 -8.65 12.74
N ALA A 186 1.41 -7.60 13.30
CA ALA A 186 0.04 -7.22 13.06
C ALA A 186 -0.01 -6.07 12.04
N SER A 187 -0.95 -6.11 11.10
CA SER A 187 -1.23 -4.98 10.21
C SER A 187 -2.19 -3.99 10.88
N LEU A 188 -1.99 -2.70 10.61
CA LEU A 188 -2.90 -1.61 10.97
C LEU A 188 -3.22 -0.82 9.70
N MET A 189 -4.29 -1.19 9.01
CA MET A 189 -4.73 -0.50 7.79
C MET A 189 -5.05 0.97 8.06
N LYS A 190 -4.84 1.86 7.10
CA LYS A 190 -5.12 3.29 7.24
C LYS A 190 -5.64 3.90 5.95
N HIS A 191 -6.40 5.00 5.97
CA HIS A 191 -7.04 5.65 7.11
C HIS A 191 -8.55 5.50 6.98
N PHE A 192 -9.19 4.87 7.89
CA PHE A 192 -10.62 4.59 7.81
C PHE A 192 -11.45 5.81 8.25
N LEU A 193 -12.15 6.55 7.36
CA LEU A 193 -12.52 6.17 5.99
C LEU A 193 -12.45 7.39 5.07
N ALA A 194 -12.13 7.15 3.79
CA ALA A 194 -12.20 8.15 2.71
C ALA A 194 -11.40 9.43 2.98
N ASN A 195 -10.15 9.28 3.46
CA ASN A 195 -9.22 10.35 3.76
C ASN A 195 -8.32 10.62 2.53
N SER A 196 -8.90 11.08 1.42
CA SER A 196 -8.16 11.31 0.16
C SER A 196 -8.21 12.76 -0.30
N ASN A 197 -7.94 13.67 0.63
CA ASN A 197 -7.50 15.07 0.44
C ASN A 197 -6.60 15.47 1.61
N GLU A 198 -5.64 16.36 1.37
CA GLU A 198 -4.72 16.87 2.39
C GLU A 198 -5.10 18.28 2.83
N ASP A 199 -5.38 19.15 1.86
CA ASP A 199 -5.82 20.50 2.16
C ASP A 199 -7.16 20.47 2.89
N GLY A 200 -7.16 20.94 4.12
CA GLY A 200 -8.35 20.95 4.95
C GLY A 200 -8.81 19.58 5.49
N ARG A 201 -8.01 18.51 5.38
CA ARG A 201 -8.37 17.15 5.86
C ARG A 201 -8.82 17.11 7.32
N THR A 202 -8.37 18.05 8.14
CA THR A 202 -8.72 18.14 9.58
C THR A 202 -10.11 18.70 9.85
N TYR A 203 -10.76 19.35 8.87
CA TYR A 203 -12.10 19.97 9.05
C TYR A 203 -13.10 19.65 7.93
N THR A 204 -12.67 19.11 6.80
CA THR A 204 -13.56 18.75 5.69
C THR A 204 -14.41 17.52 6.01
N SER A 205 -15.46 17.31 5.22
CA SER A 205 -16.29 16.13 5.25
C SER A 205 -16.26 15.41 3.90
N SER A 206 -16.04 14.11 3.93
CA SER A 206 -16.15 13.24 2.76
C SER A 206 -17.60 12.76 2.69
N ASP A 207 -18.37 13.36 1.77
CA ASP A 207 -19.82 13.15 1.72
C ASP A 207 -20.21 12.27 0.52
N PHE A 208 -20.89 11.18 0.80
CA PHE A 208 -21.34 10.20 -0.20
C PHE A 208 -22.43 9.29 0.37
N ASP A 209 -23.16 8.63 -0.52
CA ASP A 209 -24.25 7.73 -0.13
C ASP A 209 -23.73 6.37 0.41
N GLU A 210 -24.63 5.57 0.99
CA GLU A 210 -24.29 4.28 1.60
C GLU A 210 -23.81 3.25 0.56
N ARG A 211 -24.20 3.38 -0.72
CA ARG A 211 -23.70 2.52 -1.79
C ARG A 211 -22.21 2.77 -2.03
N LEU A 212 -21.79 4.03 -2.24
CA LEU A 212 -20.38 4.37 -2.39
C LEU A 212 -19.58 4.07 -1.14
N TRP A 213 -20.21 4.22 0.03
CA TRP A 213 -19.60 3.81 1.28
C TRP A 213 -19.19 2.33 1.23
N ARG A 214 -20.09 1.41 0.85
CA ARG A 214 -19.88 -0.05 0.87
C ARG A 214 -19.20 -0.59 -0.37
N GLU A 215 -19.58 -0.08 -1.54
CA GLU A 215 -19.14 -0.60 -2.84
C GLU A 215 -17.75 -0.06 -3.25
N TYR A 216 -17.33 1.07 -2.68
CA TYR A 216 -16.10 1.73 -3.09
C TYR A 216 -15.18 2.05 -1.89
N TYR A 217 -15.49 3.07 -1.07
CA TYR A 217 -14.54 3.56 -0.06
C TYR A 217 -14.18 2.56 1.02
N ALA A 218 -15.15 1.77 1.50
CA ALA A 218 -14.91 0.79 2.56
C ALA A 218 -14.50 -0.59 2.05
N LEU A 219 -14.60 -0.86 0.75
CA LEU A 219 -14.32 -2.19 0.18
C LEU A 219 -12.89 -2.69 0.48
N PRO A 220 -11.80 -1.90 0.32
CA PRO A 220 -10.46 -2.38 0.65
C PRO A 220 -10.31 -2.75 2.13
N PHE A 221 -10.92 -1.99 3.04
CA PHE A 221 -10.91 -2.28 4.47
C PHE A 221 -11.74 -3.53 4.80
N TYR A 222 -12.92 -3.69 4.19
CA TYR A 222 -13.71 -4.91 4.32
C TYR A 222 -12.92 -6.14 3.90
N MET A 223 -12.31 -6.11 2.72
CA MET A 223 -11.48 -7.21 2.22
C MET A 223 -10.29 -7.45 3.17
N GLY A 224 -9.64 -6.41 3.65
CA GLY A 224 -8.53 -6.51 4.59
C GLY A 224 -8.91 -7.18 5.91
N VAL A 225 -10.10 -6.89 6.47
CA VAL A 225 -10.59 -7.53 7.70
C VAL A 225 -11.06 -8.95 7.44
N VAL A 226 -11.90 -9.16 6.42
CA VAL A 226 -12.63 -10.43 6.21
C VAL A 226 -11.79 -11.46 5.46
N GLU A 227 -11.06 -11.03 4.43
CA GLU A 227 -10.27 -11.93 3.57
C GLU A 227 -8.77 -11.93 3.94
N GLY A 228 -8.25 -10.76 4.35
CA GLY A 228 -6.87 -10.60 4.82
C GLY A 228 -6.65 -11.03 6.27
N GLY A 229 -7.70 -11.04 7.08
CA GLY A 229 -7.63 -11.40 8.49
C GLY A 229 -6.99 -10.30 9.37
N SER A 230 -6.87 -9.07 8.89
CA SER A 230 -6.41 -7.95 9.72
C SER A 230 -7.33 -7.75 10.93
N ARG A 231 -6.72 -7.39 12.05
CA ARG A 231 -7.43 -7.02 13.29
C ARG A 231 -6.99 -5.62 13.74
N GLY A 232 -6.62 -4.75 12.79
CA GLY A 232 -6.24 -3.39 13.09
C GLY A 232 -6.55 -2.42 11.95
N TYR A 233 -7.09 -1.25 12.29
CA TYR A 233 -7.15 -0.09 11.39
C TYR A 233 -7.12 1.22 12.18
N MET A 234 -6.73 2.28 11.47
CA MET A 234 -6.63 3.65 11.98
C MET A 234 -7.83 4.47 11.50
N ALA A 235 -8.56 5.10 12.41
CA ALA A 235 -9.64 6.04 12.09
C ALA A 235 -9.03 7.35 11.58
N ALA A 236 -9.59 7.87 10.48
CA ALA A 236 -9.06 9.02 9.76
C ALA A 236 -9.30 10.38 10.44
N TYR A 237 -8.65 11.43 9.92
CA TYR A 237 -8.81 12.81 10.39
C TYR A 237 -10.16 13.42 10.06
N ASN A 238 -10.68 13.15 8.85
CA ASN A 238 -11.84 13.82 8.26
C ASN A 238 -13.17 13.43 8.94
N LYS A 239 -14.19 14.21 8.63
CA LYS A 239 -15.57 13.79 8.85
C LYS A 239 -16.04 12.91 7.67
N VAL A 240 -16.95 12.00 7.95
CA VAL A 240 -17.70 11.24 6.95
C VAL A 240 -19.18 11.58 7.14
N ASN A 241 -19.79 12.15 6.10
CA ASN A 241 -21.18 12.63 6.16
C ASN A 241 -21.45 13.50 7.42
N GLY A 242 -20.55 14.45 7.70
CA GLY A 242 -20.62 15.41 8.79
C GLY A 242 -20.18 14.90 10.17
N ILE A 243 -19.88 13.61 10.35
CA ILE A 243 -19.49 13.03 11.64
C ILE A 243 -17.99 12.69 11.63
N PRO A 244 -17.19 13.15 12.63
CA PRO A 244 -15.77 12.79 12.71
C PRO A 244 -15.56 11.28 12.70
N ALA A 245 -14.64 10.80 11.86
CA ALA A 245 -14.44 9.37 11.63
C ALA A 245 -14.19 8.58 12.92
N MET A 246 -13.41 9.13 13.86
CA MET A 246 -13.07 8.45 15.11
C MET A 246 -14.21 8.31 16.13
N VAL A 247 -15.33 8.99 15.94
CA VAL A 247 -16.56 8.84 16.78
C VAL A 247 -17.74 8.36 15.95
N HIS A 248 -17.53 8.00 14.70
CA HIS A 248 -18.59 7.60 13.80
C HIS A 248 -19.15 6.22 14.16
N ARG A 249 -20.49 6.10 14.17
CA ARG A 249 -21.19 4.84 14.48
C ARG A 249 -20.77 3.64 13.64
N MET A 250 -20.17 3.88 12.44
CA MET A 250 -19.68 2.83 11.55
C MET A 250 -18.60 1.95 12.19
N LEU A 251 -17.75 2.49 13.08
CA LEU A 251 -16.70 1.75 13.76
C LEU A 251 -17.27 0.57 14.56
N LYS A 252 -18.39 0.77 15.19
CA LYS A 252 -19.04 -0.27 16.02
C LYS A 252 -20.07 -1.09 15.25
N ASN A 253 -20.94 -0.42 14.50
CA ASN A 253 -22.10 -1.10 13.90
C ASN A 253 -21.70 -1.90 12.67
N ILE A 254 -20.73 -1.44 11.89
CA ILE A 254 -20.33 -2.09 10.66
C ILE A 254 -19.05 -2.87 10.87
N THR A 255 -17.92 -2.20 11.22
CA THR A 255 -16.65 -2.93 11.26
C THR A 255 -16.62 -4.00 12.35
N GLN A 256 -17.13 -3.71 13.54
CA GLN A 256 -17.15 -4.71 14.62
C GLN A 256 -18.28 -5.74 14.45
N LYS A 257 -19.53 -5.29 14.22
CA LYS A 257 -20.67 -6.22 14.23
C LYS A 257 -20.85 -6.98 12.92
N GLU A 258 -20.68 -6.32 11.75
CA GLU A 258 -20.88 -6.98 10.45
C GLU A 258 -19.59 -7.67 9.95
N TRP A 259 -18.42 -7.03 10.09
CA TRP A 259 -17.16 -7.59 9.58
C TRP A 259 -16.41 -8.45 10.60
N GLY A 260 -16.78 -8.39 11.88
CA GLY A 260 -16.12 -9.15 12.94
C GLY A 260 -14.76 -8.57 13.35
N GLN A 261 -14.51 -7.28 13.11
CA GLN A 261 -13.32 -6.59 13.61
C GLN A 261 -13.33 -6.55 15.14
N ASN A 262 -12.38 -7.21 15.78
CA ASN A 262 -12.33 -7.38 17.24
C ASN A 262 -10.97 -7.04 17.85
N GLY A 263 -10.09 -6.38 17.11
CA GLY A 263 -8.74 -6.01 17.54
C GLY A 263 -8.57 -4.52 17.76
N ILE A 264 -7.57 -3.93 17.13
CA ILE A 264 -7.15 -2.53 17.31
C ILE A 264 -8.00 -1.59 16.44
N ILE A 265 -8.54 -0.54 17.05
CA ILE A 265 -9.05 0.65 16.38
C ILE A 265 -8.29 1.84 16.95
N CYS A 266 -7.35 2.35 16.16
CA CYS A 266 -6.44 3.42 16.57
C CYS A 266 -6.92 4.77 16.04
N THR A 267 -6.65 5.88 16.74
CA THR A 267 -6.74 7.22 16.16
C THR A 267 -5.57 7.48 15.23
N ASP A 268 -5.72 8.39 14.28
CA ASP A 268 -4.56 8.98 13.59
C ASP A 268 -3.85 10.00 14.51
N GLY A 269 -2.64 10.44 14.16
CA GLY A 269 -1.83 11.32 14.99
C GLY A 269 -2.42 12.73 15.08
N GLY A 270 -2.77 13.19 16.29
CA GLY A 270 -3.45 14.46 16.53
C GLY A 270 -4.97 14.44 16.35
N ALA A 271 -5.56 13.32 15.87
CA ALA A 271 -6.99 13.26 15.53
C ALA A 271 -7.93 13.45 16.74
N PHE A 272 -7.53 13.03 17.93
CA PHE A 272 -8.35 13.23 19.12
C PHE A 272 -8.52 14.72 19.44
N GLN A 273 -7.44 15.50 19.34
CA GLN A 273 -7.50 16.93 19.55
C GLN A 273 -8.40 17.64 18.53
N LEU A 274 -8.49 17.15 17.30
CA LEU A 274 -9.33 17.73 16.26
C LEU A 274 -10.83 17.72 16.59
N LEU A 275 -11.29 16.78 17.43
CA LEU A 275 -12.70 16.79 17.89
C LEU A 275 -13.08 18.11 18.58
N LEU A 276 -12.12 18.78 19.17
CA LEU A 276 -12.29 20.02 19.93
C LEU A 276 -11.91 21.25 19.09
N SER A 277 -10.74 21.23 18.43
CA SER A 277 -10.18 22.38 17.73
C SER A 277 -10.85 22.65 16.38
N ASP A 278 -10.79 21.71 15.47
CA ASP A 278 -11.16 21.89 14.06
C ASP A 278 -12.62 21.45 13.80
N HIS A 279 -12.98 20.27 14.28
CA HIS A 279 -14.35 19.77 14.13
C HIS A 279 -15.35 20.50 15.03
N LYS A 280 -14.90 21.01 16.20
CA LYS A 280 -15.74 21.65 17.23
C LYS A 280 -16.98 20.79 17.57
N TYR A 281 -16.78 19.46 17.59
CA TYR A 281 -17.84 18.48 17.70
C TYR A 281 -18.23 18.20 19.16
N TYR A 282 -17.27 18.36 20.10
CA TYR A 282 -17.48 18.27 21.52
C TYR A 282 -17.00 19.55 22.22
N ALA A 283 -17.73 19.95 23.25
CA ALA A 283 -17.42 21.16 24.01
C ALA A 283 -16.18 21.01 24.89
N ASP A 284 -15.90 19.79 25.39
CA ASP A 284 -14.76 19.49 26.23
C ASP A 284 -14.14 18.14 25.88
N LYS A 285 -12.87 17.96 26.31
CA LYS A 285 -12.08 16.75 26.04
C LYS A 285 -12.59 15.50 26.77
N TYR A 286 -13.33 15.64 27.86
CA TYR A 286 -13.85 14.51 28.65
C TYR A 286 -15.00 13.84 27.90
N LEU A 287 -15.90 14.64 27.34
CA LEU A 287 -16.97 14.15 26.46
C LEU A 287 -16.40 13.54 25.18
N GLY A 288 -15.42 14.19 24.56
CA GLY A 288 -14.73 13.67 23.38
C GLY A 288 -14.07 12.32 23.62
N ALA A 289 -13.33 12.18 24.74
CA ALA A 289 -12.69 10.93 25.12
C ALA A 289 -13.70 9.81 25.39
N ALA A 290 -14.75 10.11 26.13
CA ALA A 290 -15.84 9.15 26.38
C ALA A 290 -16.51 8.68 25.09
N ALA A 291 -16.77 9.61 24.16
CA ALA A 291 -17.37 9.28 22.86
C ALA A 291 -16.46 8.41 21.99
N ALA A 292 -15.16 8.73 21.91
CA ALA A 292 -14.19 7.94 21.17
C ALA A 292 -14.09 6.49 21.69
N VAL A 293 -13.95 6.30 23.01
CA VAL A 293 -13.92 4.97 23.61
C VAL A 293 -15.25 4.23 23.37
N LYS A 294 -16.39 4.89 23.55
CA LYS A 294 -17.71 4.29 23.30
C LYS A 294 -17.94 3.94 21.83
N ALA A 295 -17.32 4.67 20.89
CA ALA A 295 -17.36 4.34 19.47
C ALA A 295 -16.49 3.12 19.12
N GLY A 296 -15.54 2.73 19.99
CA GLY A 296 -14.70 1.56 19.81
C GLY A 296 -13.20 1.84 19.72
N ILE A 297 -12.77 3.11 19.79
CA ILE A 297 -11.35 3.47 19.84
C ILE A 297 -10.72 2.82 21.07
N ASN A 298 -9.64 2.09 20.87
CA ASN A 298 -8.91 1.40 21.93
C ASN A 298 -7.40 1.70 21.93
N GLN A 299 -6.95 2.49 20.94
CA GLN A 299 -5.61 3.08 20.96
C GLN A 299 -5.65 4.53 20.49
N PHE A 300 -5.00 5.39 21.25
CA PHE A 300 -4.83 6.79 20.89
C PHE A 300 -3.37 7.03 20.49
N LEU A 301 -3.18 7.69 19.36
CA LEU A 301 -1.87 8.16 18.89
C LEU A 301 -1.51 9.53 19.46
N ASP A 302 -2.41 10.10 20.23
CA ASP A 302 -2.34 11.41 20.86
C ASP A 302 -2.14 11.32 22.36
N GLU A 303 -1.98 12.49 23.03
CA GLU A 303 -2.21 12.62 24.46
C GLU A 303 -3.72 12.54 24.77
N PHE A 304 -4.10 11.53 25.51
CA PHE A 304 -5.50 11.20 25.81
C PHE A 304 -5.77 11.05 27.32
N THR A 305 -4.72 10.88 28.11
CA THR A 305 -4.84 10.42 29.50
C THR A 305 -5.71 11.35 30.33
N GLU A 306 -5.47 12.66 30.29
CA GLU A 306 -6.28 13.66 31.00
C GLU A 306 -7.76 13.59 30.56
N GLY A 307 -8.01 13.43 29.24
CA GLY A 307 -9.37 13.30 28.70
C GLY A 307 -10.11 12.11 29.27
N VAL A 308 -9.44 10.94 29.32
CA VAL A 308 -10.05 9.69 29.80
C VAL A 308 -10.22 9.69 31.32
N TYR A 309 -9.22 10.16 32.09
CA TYR A 309 -9.36 10.30 33.54
C TYR A 309 -10.50 11.25 33.91
N GLY A 310 -10.59 12.40 33.25
CA GLY A 310 -11.69 13.34 33.46
C GLY A 310 -13.06 12.75 33.10
N ALA A 311 -13.13 11.99 31.98
CA ALA A 311 -14.36 11.30 31.58
C ALA A 311 -14.83 10.30 32.64
N VAL A 312 -13.92 9.55 33.24
CA VAL A 312 -14.25 8.62 34.35
C VAL A 312 -14.68 9.38 35.60
N ALA A 313 -13.93 10.42 36.00
CA ALA A 313 -14.23 11.22 37.17
C ALA A 313 -15.60 11.91 37.11
N HIS A 314 -16.01 12.36 35.92
CA HIS A 314 -17.33 12.98 35.68
C HIS A 314 -18.45 11.96 35.41
N GLY A 315 -18.13 10.65 35.41
CA GLY A 315 -19.13 9.60 35.13
C GLY A 315 -19.55 9.46 33.66
N TYR A 316 -18.87 10.15 32.74
CA TYR A 316 -19.13 10.04 31.29
C TYR A 316 -18.64 8.71 30.73
N LEU A 317 -17.64 8.08 31.35
CA LEU A 317 -17.06 6.79 30.95
C LEU A 317 -16.97 5.88 32.19
N LYS A 318 -17.37 4.62 32.04
CA LYS A 318 -17.29 3.60 33.10
C LYS A 318 -16.12 2.67 32.82
N GLU A 319 -15.47 2.15 33.87
CA GLU A 319 -14.36 1.18 33.75
C GLU A 319 -14.71 0.00 32.83
N LYS A 320 -15.91 -0.56 32.94
CA LYS A 320 -16.37 -1.65 32.07
C LYS A 320 -16.41 -1.30 30.57
N GLU A 321 -16.56 -0.02 30.23
CA GLU A 321 -16.54 0.44 28.84
C GLU A 321 -15.11 0.51 28.32
N ILE A 322 -14.12 0.83 29.19
CA ILE A 322 -12.69 0.72 28.90
C ILE A 322 -12.30 -0.74 28.73
N ASP A 323 -12.70 -1.63 29.67
CA ASP A 323 -12.48 -3.07 29.58
C ASP A 323 -12.97 -3.64 28.24
N ALA A 324 -14.16 -3.23 27.80
CA ALA A 324 -14.75 -3.72 26.56
C ALA A 324 -13.90 -3.43 25.32
N VAL A 325 -13.22 -2.28 25.26
CA VAL A 325 -12.42 -1.90 24.08
C VAL A 325 -10.98 -2.38 24.17
N ILE A 326 -10.31 -2.32 25.34
CA ILE A 326 -8.91 -2.75 25.46
C ILE A 326 -8.70 -4.25 25.26
N ARG A 327 -9.75 -5.07 25.34
CA ARG A 327 -9.72 -6.49 24.96
C ARG A 327 -9.15 -6.67 23.56
N GLY A 328 -9.47 -5.77 22.63
CA GLY A 328 -8.95 -5.79 21.26
C GLY A 328 -7.43 -5.73 21.21
N ASN A 329 -6.82 -4.89 22.03
CA ASN A 329 -5.36 -4.76 22.12
C ASN A 329 -4.72 -6.08 22.57
N TYR A 330 -5.27 -6.71 23.61
CA TYR A 330 -4.74 -7.97 24.14
C TYR A 330 -4.99 -9.17 23.24
N ARG A 331 -6.09 -9.19 22.45
CA ARG A 331 -6.27 -10.21 21.38
C ARG A 331 -5.12 -10.18 20.40
N VAL A 332 -4.78 -8.99 19.89
CA VAL A 332 -3.66 -8.81 18.96
C VAL A 332 -2.33 -9.19 19.63
N MET A 333 -2.10 -8.79 20.88
CA MET A 333 -0.88 -9.15 21.61
C MET A 333 -0.73 -10.67 21.83
N ILE A 334 -1.84 -11.38 22.07
CA ILE A 334 -1.84 -12.86 22.15
C ILE A 334 -1.50 -13.47 20.79
N GLN A 335 -2.08 -12.98 19.69
CA GLN A 335 -1.74 -13.41 18.34
C GLN A 335 -0.25 -13.16 18.00
N LEU A 336 0.31 -12.07 18.50
CA LEU A 336 1.74 -11.76 18.37
C LEU A 336 2.62 -12.64 19.28
N GLY A 337 2.02 -13.44 20.19
CA GLY A 337 2.72 -14.30 21.14
C GLY A 337 3.47 -13.54 22.24
N LEU A 338 3.03 -12.31 22.58
CA LEU A 338 3.68 -11.48 23.59
C LEU A 338 3.34 -11.90 25.02
N LEU A 339 2.29 -12.70 25.21
CA LEU A 339 1.85 -13.23 26.49
C LEU A 339 2.25 -14.70 26.68
N ASP A 340 2.94 -15.28 25.72
CA ASP A 340 3.31 -16.72 25.69
C ASP A 340 4.81 -16.89 25.92
N ALA A 341 5.23 -18.09 26.29
CA ALA A 341 6.65 -18.42 26.40
C ALA A 341 7.32 -18.33 25.02
N ALA A 342 8.55 -17.78 24.99
CA ALA A 342 9.26 -17.49 23.72
C ALA A 342 9.55 -18.74 22.88
N ASP A 343 9.66 -19.92 23.48
CA ASP A 343 9.88 -21.19 22.79
C ASP A 343 8.63 -21.72 22.07
N GLU A 344 7.44 -21.26 22.43
CA GLU A 344 6.18 -21.59 21.78
C GLU A 344 5.95 -20.79 20.49
N ASN A 345 6.55 -19.61 20.37
CA ASN A 345 6.37 -18.70 19.24
C ASN A 345 7.52 -18.82 18.23
N PRO A 346 7.29 -19.33 17.00
CA PRO A 346 8.35 -19.51 16.01
C PRO A 346 9.03 -18.19 15.60
N TYR A 347 8.32 -17.08 15.70
CA TYR A 347 8.84 -15.73 15.36
C TYR A 347 9.69 -15.11 16.48
N ALA A 348 9.64 -15.64 17.71
CA ALA A 348 10.42 -15.12 18.85
C ALA A 348 11.95 -15.30 18.70
N ARG A 349 12.39 -16.13 17.74
CA ARG A 349 13.81 -16.41 17.47
C ARG A 349 14.43 -15.49 16.42
N ILE A 350 13.63 -14.72 15.68
CA ILE A 350 14.14 -13.76 14.68
C ILE A 350 15.01 -12.73 15.40
N GLY A 351 16.21 -12.46 14.89
CA GLY A 351 17.17 -11.57 15.52
C GLY A 351 17.85 -12.09 16.80
N LYS A 352 17.53 -13.35 17.21
CA LYS A 352 18.07 -13.96 18.44
C LYS A 352 18.81 -15.27 18.12
N GLY A 353 20.00 -15.16 17.51
CA GLY A 353 20.94 -16.27 17.37
C GLY A 353 20.85 -17.14 16.12
N LYS A 354 19.85 -16.94 15.23
CA LYS A 354 19.80 -17.61 13.92
C LYS A 354 20.33 -16.74 12.78
N ASP A 355 20.20 -15.42 12.91
CA ASP A 355 20.60 -14.50 11.88
C ASP A 355 22.08 -14.16 12.00
N THR A 356 22.87 -14.55 11.01
CA THR A 356 24.32 -14.29 10.98
C THR A 356 24.65 -12.88 10.51
N ILE A 357 23.77 -12.28 9.68
CA ILE A 357 23.86 -10.89 9.19
C ILE A 357 22.52 -10.20 9.28
N ASP A 358 22.52 -8.88 9.24
CA ASP A 358 21.29 -8.10 9.20
C ASP A 358 20.49 -8.42 7.93
N PRO A 359 19.14 -8.57 8.01
CA PRO A 359 18.33 -9.06 6.89
C PRO A 359 18.43 -8.19 5.63
N TRP A 360 18.47 -6.86 5.77
CA TRP A 360 18.59 -5.92 4.66
C TRP A 360 19.95 -5.99 3.91
N LYS A 361 20.94 -6.74 4.45
CA LYS A 361 22.22 -7.02 3.78
C LYS A 361 22.20 -8.33 3.00
N THR A 362 21.16 -9.16 3.15
CA THR A 362 21.07 -10.46 2.48
C THR A 362 20.73 -10.31 1.01
N GLU A 363 21.27 -11.18 0.18
CA GLU A 363 20.94 -11.22 -1.25
C GLU A 363 19.45 -11.52 -1.50
N ALA A 364 18.80 -12.25 -0.60
CA ALA A 364 17.37 -12.53 -0.69
C ALA A 364 16.54 -11.25 -0.62
N HIS A 365 16.79 -10.36 0.35
CA HIS A 365 16.06 -9.09 0.48
C HIS A 365 16.39 -8.12 -0.67
N LYS A 366 17.66 -8.04 -1.07
CA LYS A 366 18.08 -7.23 -2.24
C LYS A 366 17.38 -7.70 -3.52
N ALA A 367 17.29 -9.01 -3.75
CA ALA A 367 16.63 -9.57 -4.92
C ALA A 367 15.13 -9.23 -4.96
N ILE A 368 14.41 -9.23 -3.81
CA ILE A 368 13.02 -8.81 -3.76
C ILE A 368 12.88 -7.31 -4.04
N ALA A 369 13.79 -6.46 -3.51
CA ALA A 369 13.79 -5.03 -3.81
C ALA A 369 14.00 -4.75 -5.31
N LEU A 370 14.97 -5.42 -5.93
CA LEU A 370 15.20 -5.32 -7.38
C LEU A 370 13.99 -5.81 -8.17
N GLN A 371 13.43 -6.98 -7.84
CA GLN A 371 12.28 -7.55 -8.54
C GLN A 371 11.04 -6.65 -8.42
N ALA A 372 10.78 -6.10 -7.23
CA ALA A 372 9.66 -5.17 -7.02
C ALA A 372 9.82 -3.92 -7.88
N THR A 373 11.04 -3.38 -7.96
CA THR A 373 11.33 -2.19 -8.77
C THR A 373 11.24 -2.48 -10.27
N GLN A 374 11.81 -3.59 -10.76
CA GLN A 374 11.69 -3.98 -12.18
C GLN A 374 10.21 -4.18 -12.58
N LYS A 375 9.44 -4.87 -11.75
CA LYS A 375 8.02 -5.19 -12.04
C LYS A 375 7.10 -3.96 -11.95
N SER A 376 7.50 -2.92 -11.22
CA SER A 376 6.73 -1.67 -11.12
C SER A 376 6.93 -0.72 -12.30
N ILE A 377 7.97 -0.91 -13.11
CA ILE A 377 8.24 0.00 -14.24
C ILE A 377 7.20 -0.18 -15.34
N VAL A 378 6.58 0.93 -15.73
CA VAL A 378 5.55 0.99 -16.78
C VAL A 378 6.14 1.61 -18.05
N LEU A 379 6.10 0.88 -19.17
CA LEU A 379 6.41 1.42 -20.48
C LEU A 379 5.15 2.09 -21.04
N LEU A 380 5.10 3.42 -21.02
CA LEU A 380 3.94 4.20 -21.46
C LEU A 380 3.85 4.34 -22.97
N LYS A 381 5.01 4.48 -23.64
CA LYS A 381 5.13 4.67 -25.09
C LYS A 381 6.44 4.08 -25.62
N ASN A 382 6.43 3.51 -26.85
CA ASN A 382 7.64 3.01 -27.50
C ASN A 382 7.48 2.97 -29.03
N ASP A 383 7.36 4.15 -29.64
CA ASP A 383 7.22 4.31 -31.08
C ASP A 383 8.53 3.93 -31.78
N GLY A 384 8.43 3.29 -32.93
CA GLY A 384 9.59 2.83 -33.69
C GLY A 384 10.46 1.82 -32.96
N GLN A 385 10.00 1.26 -31.83
CA GLN A 385 10.75 0.31 -31.00
C GLN A 385 12.16 0.80 -30.63
N ILE A 386 12.27 2.10 -30.24
CA ILE A 386 13.55 2.67 -29.81
C ILE A 386 14.09 1.98 -28.55
N LEU A 387 13.21 1.49 -27.68
CA LEU A 387 13.54 0.63 -26.54
C LEU A 387 13.26 -0.84 -26.87
N PRO A 388 14.08 -1.79 -26.36
CA PRO A 388 15.27 -1.58 -25.56
C PRO A 388 16.47 -1.08 -26.40
N LEU A 389 17.29 -0.25 -25.78
CA LEU A 389 18.52 0.28 -26.39
C LEU A 389 19.53 -0.85 -26.62
N GLN A 390 20.17 -0.84 -27.77
CA GLN A 390 21.21 -1.82 -28.12
C GLN A 390 22.56 -1.24 -27.73
N LYS A 391 23.08 -1.62 -26.55
CA LYS A 391 24.34 -1.06 -25.98
C LYS A 391 25.53 -1.17 -26.90
N GLU A 392 25.57 -2.21 -27.75
CA GLU A 392 26.63 -2.45 -28.71
C GLU A 392 26.67 -1.43 -29.86
N LYS A 393 25.57 -0.70 -30.07
CA LYS A 393 25.46 0.34 -31.09
C LYS A 393 25.68 1.75 -30.54
N LEU A 394 25.85 1.90 -29.22
CA LEU A 394 26.04 3.19 -28.58
C LEU A 394 27.51 3.49 -28.41
N LYS A 395 27.89 4.71 -28.74
CA LYS A 395 29.20 5.30 -28.44
C LYS A 395 29.09 6.34 -27.35
N THR A 396 28.04 7.15 -27.41
CA THR A 396 27.80 8.26 -26.48
C THR A 396 26.32 8.32 -26.10
N ILE A 397 26.05 8.41 -24.83
CA ILE A 397 24.69 8.62 -24.29
C ILE A 397 24.67 9.86 -23.41
N ALA A 398 23.64 10.72 -23.55
CA ALA A 398 23.41 11.82 -22.64
C ALA A 398 22.33 11.46 -21.62
N VAL A 399 22.62 11.63 -20.34
CA VAL A 399 21.69 11.45 -19.22
C VAL A 399 21.43 12.84 -18.65
N ILE A 400 20.19 13.30 -18.77
CA ILE A 400 19.80 14.69 -18.48
C ILE A 400 18.61 14.69 -17.52
N GLY A 401 18.63 15.63 -16.57
CA GLY A 401 17.47 15.86 -15.69
C GLY A 401 17.80 15.81 -14.21
N ALA A 402 16.93 16.41 -13.43
CA ALA A 402 17.10 16.54 -11.98
C ALA A 402 17.06 15.19 -11.26
N ARG A 403 16.27 14.23 -11.78
CA ARG A 403 16.10 12.90 -11.17
C ARG A 403 17.14 11.87 -11.65
N ALA A 404 18.10 12.30 -12.48
CA ALA A 404 19.09 11.39 -13.08
C ALA A 404 20.10 10.85 -12.05
N ASP A 405 20.59 11.67 -11.13
CA ASP A 405 21.67 11.29 -10.21
C ASP A 405 21.24 11.35 -8.73
N GLU A 406 20.00 11.02 -8.47
CA GLU A 406 19.46 10.95 -7.10
C GLU A 406 18.40 9.86 -6.98
N VAL A 407 18.22 9.33 -5.78
CA VAL A 407 17.06 8.54 -5.36
C VAL A 407 16.44 9.29 -4.21
N LEU A 408 15.21 9.78 -4.40
CA LEU A 408 14.51 10.51 -3.38
C LEU A 408 13.66 9.57 -2.54
N LEU A 409 13.61 9.89 -1.26
CA LEU A 409 12.85 9.15 -0.24
C LEU A 409 11.69 10.03 0.23
N ASP A 410 10.54 9.42 0.47
CA ASP A 410 9.36 10.12 0.96
C ASP A 410 9.26 10.16 2.48
N TRP A 411 8.16 10.73 3.02
CA TRP A 411 7.95 10.87 4.45
C TRP A 411 7.98 9.54 5.22
N TYR A 412 7.47 8.47 4.62
CA TYR A 412 7.32 7.16 5.27
C TYR A 412 8.45 6.19 4.94
N SER A 413 9.48 6.67 4.26
CA SER A 413 10.67 5.87 3.99
C SER A 413 11.54 5.68 5.23
N GLY A 414 12.08 4.49 5.37
CA GLY A 414 13.21 4.22 6.26
C GLY A 414 14.54 4.67 5.66
N THR A 415 15.64 4.24 6.28
CA THR A 415 17.00 4.45 5.79
C THR A 415 17.46 3.20 5.02
N PRO A 416 17.58 3.24 3.69
CA PRO A 416 18.05 2.09 2.93
C PRO A 416 19.52 1.79 3.21
N PRO A 417 19.97 0.53 3.08
CA PRO A 417 21.37 0.15 3.28
C PRO A 417 22.29 0.72 2.19
N TYR A 418 21.75 1.03 1.02
CA TYR A 418 22.41 1.68 -0.12
C TYR A 418 21.34 2.23 -1.07
N LEU A 419 21.77 3.12 -1.96
CA LEU A 419 20.93 3.66 -3.02
C LEU A 419 21.69 3.60 -4.35
N VAL A 420 20.99 3.22 -5.43
CA VAL A 420 21.53 3.25 -6.80
C VAL A 420 20.72 4.25 -7.61
N SER A 421 21.33 5.41 -7.95
CA SER A 421 20.67 6.40 -8.80
C SER A 421 20.54 5.89 -10.24
N PRO A 422 19.59 6.43 -11.04
CA PRO A 422 19.47 6.14 -12.46
C PRO A 422 20.80 6.24 -13.21
N LEU A 423 21.53 7.33 -13.02
CA LEU A 423 22.85 7.54 -13.62
C LEU A 423 23.87 6.46 -13.22
N GLN A 424 23.89 6.09 -11.94
CA GLN A 424 24.77 5.03 -11.45
C GLN A 424 24.38 3.67 -12.03
N GLY A 425 23.09 3.34 -12.11
CA GLY A 425 22.60 2.10 -12.73
C GLY A 425 22.98 2.01 -14.22
N ILE A 426 22.83 3.11 -14.95
CA ILE A 426 23.25 3.20 -16.37
C ILE A 426 24.77 3.02 -16.49
N LYS A 427 25.58 3.66 -15.63
CA LYS A 427 27.04 3.47 -15.59
C LYS A 427 27.41 2.02 -15.30
N ASN A 428 26.77 1.40 -14.33
CA ASN A 428 27.02 -0.01 -14.00
C ASN A 428 26.73 -0.94 -15.20
N LYS A 429 25.63 -0.65 -15.96
CA LYS A 429 25.20 -1.43 -17.10
C LYS A 429 26.13 -1.28 -18.34
N LEU A 430 26.58 -0.09 -18.61
CA LEU A 430 27.38 0.22 -19.81
C LEU A 430 28.89 0.05 -19.59
N GLY A 431 29.35 0.13 -18.35
CA GLY A 431 30.80 0.10 -18.05
C GLY A 431 31.55 1.27 -18.72
N ASN A 432 32.77 0.99 -19.19
CA ASN A 432 33.61 1.98 -19.84
C ASN A 432 33.49 2.00 -21.38
N ASN A 433 32.57 1.22 -21.96
CA ASN A 433 32.48 1.05 -23.41
C ASN A 433 31.66 2.16 -24.10
N VAL A 434 30.91 2.93 -23.35
CA VAL A 434 30.05 4.02 -23.82
C VAL A 434 30.35 5.28 -23.02
N GLU A 435 30.60 6.38 -23.72
CA GLU A 435 30.75 7.68 -23.07
C GLU A 435 29.41 8.17 -22.51
N ILE A 436 29.37 8.51 -21.22
CA ILE A 436 28.15 8.98 -20.54
C ILE A 436 28.31 10.46 -20.22
N LEU A 437 27.54 11.29 -20.91
CA LEU A 437 27.47 12.73 -20.71
C LEU A 437 26.34 13.04 -19.72
N TYR A 438 26.57 13.91 -18.72
CA TYR A 438 25.58 14.23 -17.70
C TYR A 438 25.35 15.74 -17.55
N ALA A 439 24.07 16.12 -17.46
CA ALA A 439 23.63 17.44 -17.04
C ALA A 439 22.37 17.36 -16.17
N LYS A 440 22.39 17.99 -14.99
CA LYS A 440 21.23 18.05 -14.09
C LYS A 440 20.08 18.91 -14.66
N ASN A 441 20.42 19.96 -15.43
CA ASN A 441 19.49 20.92 -16.03
C ASN A 441 20.13 21.54 -17.29
N ASN A 442 19.47 22.53 -17.89
CA ASN A 442 19.99 23.25 -19.08
C ASN A 442 20.68 24.58 -18.74
N THR A 443 21.29 24.73 -17.57
CA THR A 443 22.07 25.95 -17.25
C THR A 443 23.15 26.15 -18.31
N ASP A 444 23.26 27.38 -18.80
CA ASP A 444 24.20 27.78 -19.87
C ASP A 444 24.08 26.95 -21.16
N GLY A 445 22.90 26.37 -21.42
CA GLY A 445 22.65 25.54 -22.59
C GLY A 445 23.35 24.18 -22.58
N LYS A 446 23.89 23.75 -21.44
CA LYS A 446 24.66 22.50 -21.30
C LYS A 446 23.89 21.26 -21.73
N ALA A 447 22.63 21.10 -21.31
CA ALA A 447 21.83 19.93 -21.66
C ALA A 447 21.65 19.80 -23.19
N VAL A 448 21.32 20.91 -23.85
CA VAL A 448 21.18 20.98 -25.32
C VAL A 448 22.51 20.65 -26.03
N GLN A 449 23.63 21.15 -25.51
CA GLN A 449 24.97 20.86 -26.10
C GLN A 449 25.29 19.37 -25.98
N LEU A 450 25.02 18.73 -24.86
CA LEU A 450 25.25 17.31 -24.65
C LEU A 450 24.31 16.45 -25.49
N ALA A 451 23.01 16.84 -25.58
CA ALA A 451 22.03 16.16 -26.40
C ALA A 451 22.46 16.06 -27.88
N LYS A 452 23.02 17.14 -28.44
CA LYS A 452 23.49 17.19 -29.81
C LYS A 452 24.66 16.25 -30.09
N LYS A 453 25.45 15.86 -29.07
CA LYS A 453 26.63 14.99 -29.20
C LYS A 453 26.30 13.52 -29.01
N ALA A 454 25.15 13.21 -28.41
CA ALA A 454 24.79 11.84 -27.99
C ALA A 454 24.10 11.08 -29.12
N ASP A 455 24.35 9.77 -29.19
CA ASP A 455 23.63 8.84 -30.05
C ASP A 455 22.14 8.72 -29.61
N VAL A 456 21.89 8.76 -28.28
CA VAL A 456 20.60 8.71 -27.62
C VAL A 456 20.63 9.60 -26.37
N VAL A 457 19.50 10.21 -26.05
CA VAL A 457 19.33 11.02 -24.84
C VAL A 457 18.32 10.39 -23.91
N LEU A 458 18.67 10.22 -22.64
CA LEU A 458 17.78 9.84 -21.56
C LEU A 458 17.45 11.09 -20.73
N VAL A 459 16.20 11.53 -20.75
CA VAL A 459 15.72 12.65 -19.93
C VAL A 459 14.99 12.08 -18.73
N ILE A 460 15.53 12.28 -17.52
CA ILE A 460 15.03 11.70 -16.28
C ILE A 460 14.53 12.82 -15.38
N VAL A 461 13.21 12.91 -15.26
CA VAL A 461 12.48 14.01 -14.61
C VAL A 461 11.39 13.47 -13.68
N GLY A 462 10.68 14.34 -12.98
CA GLY A 462 9.59 13.97 -12.08
C GLY A 462 9.53 14.83 -10.82
N ASN A 463 8.59 14.53 -9.92
CA ASN A 463 8.37 15.29 -8.70
C ASN A 463 9.44 15.05 -7.63
N HIS A 464 9.45 15.94 -6.63
CA HIS A 464 10.12 15.68 -5.35
C HIS A 464 9.09 15.16 -4.34
N PRO A 465 9.23 13.93 -3.79
CA PRO A 465 8.15 13.27 -3.01
C PRO A 465 7.81 13.98 -1.69
N VAL A 466 8.71 14.87 -1.21
CA VAL A 466 8.45 15.74 -0.06
C VAL A 466 8.53 17.23 -0.43
N CYS A 467 8.28 17.58 -1.71
CA CYS A 467 8.30 18.95 -2.25
C CYS A 467 9.62 19.72 -1.97
N ASN A 468 10.67 19.07 -1.51
CA ASN A 468 11.91 19.71 -1.01
C ASN A 468 11.62 20.87 -0.04
N ALA A 469 10.62 20.72 0.82
CA ALA A 469 10.11 21.79 1.68
C ALA A 469 9.62 21.25 3.03
N GLY A 470 9.42 22.16 4.01
CA GLY A 470 8.86 21.82 5.33
C GLY A 470 7.43 21.26 5.26
N TRP A 471 6.91 20.75 6.37
CA TRP A 471 5.71 19.94 6.50
C TRP A 471 4.51 20.43 5.64
N ALA A 472 3.97 21.59 5.88
CA ALA A 472 2.77 22.11 5.20
C ALA A 472 3.12 23.07 4.05
N ASN A 473 4.26 22.86 3.37
CA ASN A 473 4.72 23.74 2.29
C ASN A 473 5.14 22.93 1.06
N CYS A 474 4.63 23.30 -0.10
CA CYS A 474 4.98 22.74 -1.39
C CYS A 474 5.03 23.87 -2.42
N PRO A 475 6.23 24.39 -2.74
CA PRO A 475 6.37 25.57 -3.59
C PRO A 475 6.04 25.33 -5.07
N VAL A 476 6.00 24.06 -5.49
CA VAL A 476 5.70 23.68 -6.88
C VAL A 476 4.25 23.19 -6.94
N PRO A 477 3.36 23.86 -7.70
CA PRO A 477 1.92 23.56 -7.70
C PRO A 477 1.56 22.15 -8.16
N SER A 478 2.41 21.50 -8.96
CA SER A 478 2.19 20.13 -9.45
C SER A 478 2.81 19.06 -8.56
N GLU A 479 3.50 19.44 -7.51
CA GLU A 479 3.98 18.53 -6.49
C GLU A 479 3.00 18.50 -5.31
N GLY A 480 2.97 17.39 -4.59
CA GLY A 480 2.13 17.18 -3.41
C GLY A 480 2.81 16.21 -2.47
N LYS A 481 2.30 16.13 -1.25
CA LYS A 481 2.76 15.23 -0.20
C LYS A 481 1.75 15.21 0.94
N GLU A 482 1.99 14.46 1.99
CA GLU A 482 1.20 14.58 3.20
C GLU A 482 1.15 16.05 3.67
N ALA A 483 -0.05 16.52 4.04
CA ALA A 483 -0.44 17.87 4.40
C ALA A 483 -0.54 18.89 3.24
N VAL A 484 -0.34 18.51 1.97
CA VAL A 484 -0.46 19.43 0.82
C VAL A 484 -0.98 18.71 -0.41
N ASP A 485 -2.14 19.09 -0.92
CA ASP A 485 -2.67 18.63 -2.19
C ASP A 485 -2.05 19.36 -3.38
N ARG A 486 -2.06 18.72 -4.55
CA ARG A 486 -1.58 19.29 -5.80
C ARG A 486 -2.61 20.28 -6.37
N GLN A 487 -2.13 21.44 -6.77
CA GLN A 487 -2.94 22.48 -7.42
C GLN A 487 -2.88 22.38 -8.95
N SER A 488 -1.93 21.64 -9.50
CA SER A 488 -1.74 21.39 -10.93
C SER A 488 -1.31 19.94 -11.14
N ILE A 489 -1.53 19.43 -12.34
CA ILE A 489 -1.02 18.11 -12.78
C ILE A 489 -0.05 18.24 -13.97
N THR A 490 0.39 19.45 -14.32
CA THR A 490 1.38 19.68 -15.38
C THR A 490 2.79 19.38 -14.87
N LEU A 491 3.66 18.91 -15.76
CA LEU A 491 5.07 18.64 -15.45
C LEU A 491 5.92 19.87 -15.78
N GLU A 492 6.46 20.56 -14.76
CA GLU A 492 7.29 21.77 -14.96
C GLU A 492 8.53 21.50 -15.79
N GLN A 493 9.07 20.28 -15.73
CA GLN A 493 10.25 19.91 -16.51
C GLN A 493 9.94 19.57 -17.99
N GLU A 494 8.68 19.69 -18.44
CA GLU A 494 8.35 19.43 -19.85
C GLU A 494 9.07 20.37 -20.82
N ASP A 495 9.37 21.61 -20.40
CA ASP A 495 10.16 22.53 -21.21
C ASP A 495 11.60 22.05 -21.43
N LEU A 496 12.22 21.40 -20.44
CA LEU A 496 13.51 20.75 -20.61
C LEU A 496 13.43 19.60 -21.64
N ILE A 497 12.36 18.79 -21.56
CA ILE A 497 12.10 17.71 -22.51
C ILE A 497 12.01 18.26 -23.94
N LYS A 498 11.23 19.35 -24.16
CA LYS A 498 11.09 20.01 -25.45
C LYS A 498 12.41 20.48 -26.03
N LEU A 499 13.22 21.18 -25.22
CA LEU A 499 14.54 21.69 -25.64
C LEU A 499 15.50 20.56 -26.02
N VAL A 500 15.53 19.48 -25.24
CA VAL A 500 16.38 18.33 -25.47
C VAL A 500 15.93 17.56 -26.72
N TYR A 501 14.62 17.31 -26.87
CA TYR A 501 14.05 16.65 -28.04
C TYR A 501 14.34 17.40 -29.35
N GLN A 502 14.20 18.73 -29.33
CA GLN A 502 14.56 19.57 -30.50
C GLN A 502 16.05 19.46 -30.87
N ALA A 503 16.91 19.21 -29.88
CA ALA A 503 18.35 19.02 -30.11
C ALA A 503 18.68 17.58 -30.57
N ASN A 504 17.92 16.59 -30.14
CA ASN A 504 18.10 15.18 -30.51
C ASN A 504 16.75 14.43 -30.40
N ALA A 505 16.16 14.09 -31.53
CA ALA A 505 14.87 13.39 -31.59
C ALA A 505 14.95 11.94 -31.04
N LYS A 506 16.12 11.34 -30.89
CA LYS A 506 16.29 10.05 -30.20
C LYS A 506 16.30 10.26 -28.68
N THR A 507 15.27 10.87 -28.16
CA THR A 507 15.08 11.15 -26.74
C THR A 507 14.14 10.13 -26.12
N VAL A 508 14.55 9.52 -25.02
CA VAL A 508 13.74 8.68 -24.16
C VAL A 508 13.48 9.43 -22.86
N VAL A 509 12.22 9.55 -22.45
CA VAL A 509 11.85 10.18 -21.19
C VAL A 509 11.57 9.12 -20.14
N THR A 510 12.20 9.26 -18.98
CA THR A 510 11.85 8.53 -17.77
C THR A 510 11.21 9.50 -16.78
N LEU A 511 9.95 9.27 -16.48
CA LEU A 511 9.19 10.01 -15.48
C LEU A 511 9.23 9.26 -14.15
N ILE A 512 9.96 9.77 -13.16
CA ILE A 512 9.99 9.22 -11.81
C ILE A 512 9.02 10.05 -10.96
N SER A 513 7.81 9.52 -10.74
CA SER A 513 6.75 10.32 -10.13
C SER A 513 5.86 9.52 -9.19
N SER A 514 5.39 10.20 -8.15
CA SER A 514 4.43 9.71 -7.16
C SER A 514 2.97 9.85 -7.61
N PHE A 515 2.73 10.43 -8.79
CA PHE A 515 1.41 10.86 -9.27
C PHE A 515 1.28 10.76 -10.78
N PRO A 516 0.06 10.74 -11.32
CA PRO A 516 -0.24 11.05 -12.72
C PRO A 516 0.15 12.48 -13.09
N TYR A 517 0.63 12.65 -14.33
CA TYR A 517 0.94 13.96 -14.93
C TYR A 517 0.27 14.13 -16.31
N ALA A 518 -0.20 15.34 -16.59
CA ALA A 518 -0.68 15.73 -17.92
C ALA A 518 0.51 16.08 -18.82
N ILE A 519 1.15 15.08 -19.40
CA ILE A 519 2.33 15.19 -20.27
C ILE A 519 1.93 15.10 -21.77
N ASN A 520 0.93 15.85 -22.17
CA ASN A 520 0.33 15.74 -23.52
C ASN A 520 1.36 15.97 -24.63
N TRP A 521 2.17 17.02 -24.54
CA TRP A 521 3.19 17.32 -25.54
C TRP A 521 4.24 16.20 -25.60
N THR A 522 4.72 15.75 -24.47
CA THR A 522 5.71 14.66 -24.37
C THR A 522 5.14 13.38 -24.98
N GLN A 523 3.90 13.02 -24.68
CA GLN A 523 3.21 11.87 -25.27
C GLN A 523 3.07 11.96 -26.80
N GLU A 524 2.81 13.16 -27.32
CA GLU A 524 2.65 13.36 -28.76
C GLU A 524 3.99 13.22 -29.51
N HIS A 525 5.06 13.81 -28.98
CA HIS A 525 6.31 14.01 -29.75
C HIS A 525 7.43 13.03 -29.41
N VAL A 526 7.62 12.65 -28.12
CA VAL A 526 8.76 11.84 -27.71
C VAL A 526 8.52 10.36 -28.07
N PRO A 527 9.50 9.66 -28.69
CA PRO A 527 9.29 8.30 -29.17
C PRO A 527 9.14 7.24 -28.08
N ALA A 528 9.75 7.44 -26.89
CA ALA A 528 9.59 6.48 -25.78
C ALA A 528 9.50 7.18 -24.43
N ILE A 529 8.57 6.67 -23.61
CA ILE A 529 8.29 7.17 -22.27
C ILE A 529 8.19 5.99 -21.31
N VAL A 530 8.96 6.05 -20.23
CA VAL A 530 8.97 5.09 -19.13
C VAL A 530 8.50 5.80 -17.87
N HIS A 531 7.65 5.16 -17.08
CA HIS A 531 7.23 5.64 -15.75
C HIS A 531 7.69 4.68 -14.67
N MET A 532 8.11 5.23 -13.54
CA MET A 532 8.38 4.52 -12.29
C MET A 532 8.20 5.46 -11.09
N THR A 533 8.09 4.91 -9.89
CA THR A 533 7.96 5.70 -8.67
C THR A 533 9.29 5.89 -7.95
N GLN A 534 9.27 6.74 -6.92
CA GLN A 534 10.39 7.06 -6.04
C GLN A 534 10.70 5.90 -5.05
N ASN A 535 11.70 6.09 -4.21
CA ASN A 535 11.98 5.42 -2.95
C ASN A 535 12.80 4.12 -3.00
N SER A 536 12.77 3.33 -4.06
CA SER A 536 13.49 2.05 -4.08
C SER A 536 15.01 2.20 -4.02
N GLN A 537 15.66 1.38 -3.20
CA GLN A 537 17.13 1.28 -3.18
C GLN A 537 17.72 0.81 -4.53
N GLU A 538 16.92 0.14 -5.38
CA GLU A 538 17.30 -0.45 -6.67
C GLU A 538 16.83 0.37 -7.88
N THR A 539 16.39 1.61 -7.69
CA THR A 539 15.85 2.48 -8.75
C THR A 539 16.70 2.47 -10.02
N GLY A 540 18.01 2.69 -9.90
CA GLY A 540 18.90 2.78 -11.06
C GLY A 540 19.19 1.44 -11.74
N ASN A 541 19.35 0.37 -10.96
CA ASN A 541 19.61 -0.96 -11.52
C ASN A 541 18.37 -1.45 -12.31
N ALA A 542 17.18 -1.34 -11.73
CA ALA A 542 15.94 -1.75 -12.37
C ALA A 542 15.63 -0.93 -13.64
N LEU A 543 15.84 0.39 -13.59
CA LEU A 543 15.66 1.25 -14.76
C LEU A 543 16.65 0.86 -15.88
N ALA A 544 17.91 0.63 -15.55
CA ALA A 544 18.89 0.22 -16.54
C ALA A 544 18.54 -1.15 -17.17
N ASP A 545 18.07 -2.11 -16.37
CA ASP A 545 17.64 -3.42 -16.90
C ASP A 545 16.50 -3.27 -17.91
N VAL A 546 15.55 -2.40 -17.66
CA VAL A 546 14.46 -2.09 -18.60
C VAL A 546 15.00 -1.36 -19.83
N LEU A 547 15.76 -0.27 -19.68
CA LEU A 547 16.24 0.53 -20.81
C LEU A 547 17.09 -0.29 -21.80
N PHE A 548 17.88 -1.25 -21.30
CA PHE A 548 18.77 -2.07 -22.12
C PHE A 548 18.24 -3.48 -22.42
N GLY A 549 17.03 -3.81 -21.94
CA GLY A 549 16.29 -5.03 -22.32
C GLY A 549 16.68 -6.31 -21.57
N ASP A 550 17.40 -6.20 -20.45
CA ASP A 550 17.66 -7.33 -19.56
C ASP A 550 16.40 -7.70 -18.78
N TYR A 551 15.45 -6.77 -18.66
CA TYR A 551 14.10 -6.98 -18.17
C TYR A 551 13.07 -6.41 -19.16
N ASN A 552 12.08 -7.22 -19.53
CA ASN A 552 10.99 -6.79 -20.40
C ASN A 552 9.86 -6.20 -19.52
N PRO A 553 9.56 -4.89 -19.61
CA PRO A 553 8.58 -4.25 -18.74
C PRO A 553 7.17 -4.82 -18.94
N ALA A 554 6.45 -4.94 -17.84
CA ALA A 554 5.06 -5.39 -17.80
C ALA A 554 4.26 -4.72 -16.67
N GLY A 555 4.77 -3.64 -16.11
CA GLY A 555 4.02 -2.78 -15.19
C GLY A 555 2.80 -2.17 -15.85
N ARG A 556 1.76 -1.88 -15.07
CA ARG A 556 0.50 -1.29 -15.55
C ARG A 556 0.09 -0.16 -14.62
N LEU A 557 -0.37 0.95 -15.20
CA LEU A 557 -0.89 2.07 -14.40
C LEU A 557 -2.08 1.64 -13.54
N THR A 558 -2.13 2.17 -12.34
CA THR A 558 -3.19 1.88 -11.36
C THR A 558 -4.15 3.04 -11.15
N GLN A 559 -4.00 4.08 -11.98
CA GLN A 559 -4.84 5.27 -11.96
C GLN A 559 -5.03 5.78 -13.40
N THR A 560 -6.20 6.35 -13.68
CA THR A 560 -6.49 7.04 -14.93
C THR A 560 -5.73 8.36 -14.99
N TRP A 561 -4.92 8.58 -16.03
CA TRP A 561 -4.22 9.83 -16.27
C TRP A 561 -5.06 10.71 -17.19
N VAL A 562 -5.56 11.82 -16.67
CA VAL A 562 -6.34 12.78 -17.47
C VAL A 562 -5.42 13.75 -18.22
N LYS A 563 -5.94 14.40 -19.24
CA LYS A 563 -5.18 15.35 -20.07
C LYS A 563 -5.11 16.73 -19.46
N ASP A 564 -6.11 17.09 -18.67
CA ASP A 564 -6.21 18.38 -18.03
C ASP A 564 -6.90 18.21 -16.65
N ILE A 565 -6.55 19.05 -15.70
CA ILE A 565 -7.16 19.08 -14.37
C ILE A 565 -8.65 19.44 -14.43
N THR A 566 -9.05 20.20 -15.44
CA THR A 566 -10.44 20.60 -15.70
C THR A 566 -11.32 19.47 -16.21
N ASP A 567 -10.74 18.34 -16.60
CA ASP A 567 -11.46 17.12 -16.94
C ASP A 567 -12.11 16.45 -15.71
N LEU A 568 -11.71 16.87 -14.51
CA LEU A 568 -12.14 16.28 -13.23
C LEU A 568 -13.16 17.19 -12.52
N PRO A 569 -14.12 16.61 -11.78
CA PRO A 569 -15.03 17.38 -10.94
C PRO A 569 -14.30 18.07 -9.78
N ASP A 570 -15.05 18.88 -8.99
CA ASP A 570 -14.50 19.53 -7.79
C ASP A 570 -13.77 18.53 -6.90
N PHE A 571 -12.60 18.90 -6.37
CA PHE A 571 -11.72 17.99 -5.66
C PHE A 571 -12.37 17.38 -4.39
N LEU A 572 -13.20 18.16 -3.69
CA LEU A 572 -13.92 17.71 -2.50
C LEU A 572 -15.25 16.99 -2.82
N ASP A 573 -15.61 16.87 -4.09
CA ASP A 573 -16.71 15.99 -4.48
C ASP A 573 -16.29 14.52 -4.36
N TYR A 574 -16.77 13.84 -3.34
CA TYR A 574 -16.50 12.42 -3.08
C TYR A 574 -17.44 11.47 -3.83
N ASN A 575 -18.42 12.00 -4.58
CA ASN A 575 -19.24 11.17 -5.46
C ASN A 575 -18.50 10.88 -6.77
N ILE A 576 -17.79 9.75 -6.85
CA ILE A 576 -17.01 9.36 -8.03
C ILE A 576 -17.86 9.23 -9.31
N ARG A 577 -19.19 9.04 -9.18
CA ARG A 577 -20.11 8.95 -10.34
C ARG A 577 -20.14 10.24 -11.16
N ASN A 578 -19.71 11.35 -10.58
CA ASN A 578 -19.63 12.64 -11.24
C ASN A 578 -18.44 12.77 -12.24
N GLY A 579 -17.78 11.64 -12.57
CA GLY A 579 -16.77 11.59 -13.64
C GLY A 579 -15.35 11.29 -13.17
N ARG A 580 -15.18 10.52 -12.07
CA ARG A 580 -13.84 10.10 -11.62
C ARG A 580 -13.56 8.66 -11.96
N THR A 581 -12.28 8.32 -12.01
CA THR A 581 -11.73 6.99 -12.25
C THR A 581 -12.18 6.41 -13.60
N TYR A 582 -11.55 5.33 -14.05
CA TYR A 582 -11.96 4.64 -15.29
C TYR A 582 -13.43 4.16 -15.27
N GLN A 583 -14.03 4.10 -14.05
CA GLN A 583 -15.40 3.61 -13.86
C GLN A 583 -16.45 4.61 -14.34
N TYR A 584 -16.19 5.93 -14.19
CA TYR A 584 -17.17 6.97 -14.49
C TYR A 584 -16.61 8.15 -15.31
N PHE A 585 -15.30 8.18 -15.57
CA PHE A 585 -14.71 9.20 -16.45
C PHE A 585 -15.16 9.00 -17.88
N LYS A 586 -15.82 10.01 -18.46
CA LYS A 586 -16.41 9.95 -19.81
C LYS A 586 -15.50 10.52 -20.90
N GLY A 587 -14.41 11.18 -20.51
CA GLY A 587 -13.43 11.75 -21.43
C GLY A 587 -12.50 10.68 -22.02
N LYS A 588 -11.64 11.10 -22.95
CA LYS A 588 -10.53 10.29 -23.42
C LYS A 588 -9.31 10.55 -22.55
N PRO A 589 -8.87 9.61 -21.70
CA PRO A 589 -7.72 9.82 -20.86
C PRO A 589 -6.44 10.00 -21.68
N LEU A 590 -5.38 10.53 -21.05
CA LEU A 590 -4.03 10.49 -21.61
C LEU A 590 -3.54 9.04 -21.60
N TYR A 591 -3.69 8.37 -20.46
CA TYR A 591 -3.49 6.93 -20.29
C TYR A 591 -4.61 6.33 -19.44
N ALA A 592 -5.13 5.20 -19.87
CA ALA A 592 -6.19 4.49 -19.17
C ALA A 592 -5.67 3.73 -17.95
N PHE A 593 -6.53 3.45 -17.00
CA PHE A 593 -6.28 2.47 -15.93
C PHE A 593 -5.88 1.12 -16.53
N GLY A 594 -4.82 0.51 -16.01
CA GLY A 594 -4.29 -0.75 -16.52
C GLY A 594 -3.36 -0.62 -17.71
N HIS A 595 -3.13 0.60 -18.26
CA HIS A 595 -2.24 0.81 -19.41
C HIS A 595 -0.78 0.52 -19.08
N GLY A 596 -0.11 -0.12 -20.03
CA GLY A 596 1.33 -0.36 -20.04
C GLY A 596 1.70 -1.26 -21.21
N LEU A 597 2.88 -1.04 -21.79
CA LEU A 597 3.39 -1.77 -22.95
C LEU A 597 4.45 -2.80 -22.54
N SER A 598 4.82 -3.63 -23.50
CA SER A 598 5.89 -4.63 -23.39
C SER A 598 6.79 -4.56 -24.63
N TYR A 599 8.00 -5.12 -24.54
CA TYR A 599 8.87 -5.33 -25.69
C TYR A 599 8.45 -6.51 -26.56
N THR A 600 7.39 -7.20 -26.19
CA THR A 600 6.75 -8.25 -26.99
C THR A 600 5.25 -7.93 -27.18
N THR A 601 4.54 -8.74 -27.97
CA THR A 601 3.13 -8.56 -28.26
C THR A 601 2.35 -9.79 -27.84
N PHE A 602 1.11 -9.58 -27.39
CA PHE A 602 0.22 -10.66 -26.96
C PHE A 602 -1.06 -10.67 -27.81
N LYS A 603 -1.45 -11.86 -28.27
CA LYS A 603 -2.69 -12.10 -28.98
C LYS A 603 -3.66 -12.84 -28.07
N TYR A 604 -4.78 -12.22 -27.81
CA TYR A 604 -5.90 -12.83 -27.09
C TYR A 604 -6.74 -13.64 -28.08
N ASN A 605 -6.75 -14.97 -27.94
CA ASN A 605 -7.31 -15.87 -28.93
C ASN A 605 -8.78 -16.20 -28.68
N SER A 606 -9.15 -16.55 -27.45
CA SER A 606 -10.52 -16.94 -27.09
C SER A 606 -10.77 -16.72 -25.58
N VAL A 607 -12.05 -16.55 -25.24
CA VAL A 607 -12.57 -16.56 -23.87
C VAL A 607 -13.71 -17.57 -23.76
N GLU A 608 -13.65 -18.40 -22.73
CA GLU A 608 -14.64 -19.44 -22.42
C GLU A 608 -15.05 -19.32 -20.95
N THR A 609 -16.30 -19.66 -20.63
CA THR A 609 -16.81 -19.73 -19.26
C THR A 609 -17.36 -21.13 -18.99
N ASN A 610 -17.16 -21.63 -17.78
CA ASN A 610 -17.74 -22.92 -17.38
C ASN A 610 -19.26 -22.85 -17.11
N LEU A 611 -19.81 -21.64 -16.93
CA LEU A 611 -21.23 -21.36 -16.74
C LEU A 611 -21.64 -20.19 -17.63
N GLU A 612 -22.78 -20.27 -18.30
CA GLU A 612 -23.40 -19.16 -19.05
C GLU A 612 -24.55 -18.52 -18.27
N THR A 613 -25.13 -19.29 -17.34
CA THR A 613 -26.15 -18.82 -16.39
C THR A 613 -25.68 -19.12 -14.98
N ILE A 614 -25.71 -18.11 -14.12
CA ILE A 614 -25.15 -18.16 -12.76
C ILE A 614 -26.18 -17.83 -11.69
N LYS A 615 -25.98 -18.35 -10.49
CA LYS A 615 -26.73 -18.08 -9.27
C LYS A 615 -25.91 -17.22 -8.30
N LYS A 616 -26.54 -16.71 -7.27
CA LYS A 616 -25.97 -15.78 -6.27
C LYS A 616 -24.64 -16.22 -5.67
N ASN A 617 -24.41 -17.52 -5.49
CA ASN A 617 -23.21 -18.05 -4.82
C ASN A 617 -22.25 -18.77 -5.78
N ASP A 618 -22.49 -18.70 -7.10
CA ASP A 618 -21.65 -19.40 -8.06
C ASP A 618 -20.31 -18.67 -8.25
N GLU A 619 -19.30 -19.47 -8.61
CA GLU A 619 -18.02 -19.01 -9.11
C GLU A 619 -17.90 -19.37 -10.59
N VAL A 620 -17.68 -18.36 -11.42
CA VAL A 620 -17.46 -18.53 -12.85
C VAL A 620 -15.98 -18.63 -13.12
N LYS A 621 -15.55 -19.79 -13.65
CA LYS A 621 -14.19 -19.93 -14.16
C LYS A 621 -14.16 -19.38 -15.59
N VAL A 622 -13.49 -18.25 -15.77
CA VAL A 622 -13.27 -17.62 -17.07
C VAL A 622 -11.90 -18.05 -17.56
N THR A 623 -11.86 -18.80 -18.66
CA THR A 623 -10.62 -19.32 -19.26
C THR A 623 -10.29 -18.51 -20.51
N VAL A 624 -9.11 -17.88 -20.52
CA VAL A 624 -8.61 -17.06 -21.61
C VAL A 624 -7.42 -17.73 -22.26
N SER A 625 -7.46 -17.91 -23.59
CA SER A 625 -6.30 -18.38 -24.36
C SER A 625 -5.52 -17.19 -24.90
N ILE A 626 -4.22 -17.11 -24.59
CA ILE A 626 -3.35 -16.00 -24.99
C ILE A 626 -2.05 -16.57 -25.55
N THR A 627 -1.56 -15.94 -26.62
CA THR A 627 -0.27 -16.25 -27.24
C THR A 627 0.65 -15.06 -27.14
N ASN A 628 1.87 -15.26 -26.68
CA ASN A 628 2.95 -14.29 -26.91
C ASN A 628 3.33 -14.38 -28.40
N SER A 629 2.84 -13.44 -29.21
CA SER A 629 3.02 -13.42 -30.65
C SER A 629 4.31 -12.72 -31.11
N GLY A 630 5.06 -12.16 -30.16
CA GLY A 630 6.36 -11.54 -30.44
C GLY A 630 7.53 -12.51 -30.32
N ASN A 631 8.73 -11.97 -30.43
CA ASN A 631 9.99 -12.73 -30.46
C ASN A 631 10.81 -12.64 -29.16
N LYS A 632 10.26 -12.06 -28.09
CA LYS A 632 10.87 -11.96 -26.78
C LYS A 632 9.98 -12.60 -25.71
N ASP A 633 10.61 -13.17 -24.70
CA ASP A 633 9.91 -13.59 -23.50
C ASP A 633 9.33 -12.36 -22.77
N GLY A 634 8.18 -12.50 -22.13
CA GLY A 634 7.58 -11.39 -21.40
C GLY A 634 6.42 -11.81 -20.51
N GLU A 635 5.99 -10.89 -19.66
CA GLU A 635 4.82 -11.06 -18.82
C GLU A 635 3.66 -10.25 -19.39
N GLU A 636 2.44 -10.78 -19.26
CA GLU A 636 1.18 -10.09 -19.57
C GLU A 636 0.33 -9.98 -18.32
N VAL A 637 -0.34 -8.83 -18.15
CA VAL A 637 -1.35 -8.62 -17.11
C VAL A 637 -2.72 -8.72 -17.71
N ILE A 638 -3.36 -9.86 -17.51
CA ILE A 638 -4.69 -10.15 -18.01
C ILE A 638 -5.70 -9.54 -17.05
N GLN A 639 -6.57 -8.67 -17.56
CA GLN A 639 -7.55 -7.93 -16.77
C GLN A 639 -8.97 -8.37 -17.18
N LEU A 640 -9.77 -8.76 -16.18
CA LEU A 640 -11.17 -9.12 -16.34
C LEU A 640 -12.03 -8.01 -15.77
N TYR A 641 -12.78 -7.38 -16.66
CA TYR A 641 -13.79 -6.38 -16.31
C TYR A 641 -15.18 -6.96 -16.50
N VAL A 642 -16.14 -6.41 -15.78
CA VAL A 642 -17.55 -6.74 -15.94
C VAL A 642 -18.32 -5.46 -16.19
N LYS A 643 -19.13 -5.47 -17.25
CA LYS A 643 -20.10 -4.43 -17.58
C LYS A 643 -21.50 -4.97 -17.38
N GLN A 644 -22.30 -4.27 -16.61
CA GLN A 644 -23.72 -4.59 -16.50
C GLN A 644 -24.47 -3.99 -17.69
N LEU A 645 -25.20 -4.82 -18.42
CA LEU A 645 -25.86 -4.37 -19.68
C LEU A 645 -27.16 -3.63 -19.41
N GLU A 646 -27.89 -4.03 -18.36
CA GLU A 646 -29.12 -3.38 -17.93
C GLU A 646 -29.15 -3.32 -16.42
N SER A 647 -29.47 -2.18 -15.84
CA SER A 647 -29.55 -2.01 -14.40
C SER A 647 -30.66 -1.05 -14.00
N LYS A 648 -31.27 -1.31 -12.84
CA LYS A 648 -32.26 -0.43 -12.19
C LYS A 648 -31.60 0.68 -11.38
N VAL A 649 -30.30 0.59 -11.18
CA VAL A 649 -29.47 1.55 -10.42
C VAL A 649 -28.30 1.98 -11.28
N GLU A 650 -27.78 3.17 -11.04
CA GLU A 650 -26.58 3.62 -11.70
C GLU A 650 -25.41 2.66 -11.42
N ARG A 651 -24.73 2.22 -12.47
CA ARG A 651 -23.57 1.33 -12.41
C ARG A 651 -22.38 1.98 -13.10
N PRO A 652 -21.14 1.57 -12.75
CA PRO A 652 -19.97 1.92 -13.51
C PRO A 652 -20.05 1.49 -14.98
N GLU A 653 -19.35 2.17 -15.86
CA GLU A 653 -19.16 1.72 -17.26
C GLU A 653 -18.60 0.29 -17.33
N LYS A 654 -17.70 -0.03 -16.42
CA LYS A 654 -17.15 -1.37 -16.15
C LYS A 654 -16.46 -1.40 -14.80
N GLU A 655 -16.26 -2.57 -14.25
CA GLU A 655 -15.58 -2.81 -12.98
C GLU A 655 -14.56 -3.93 -13.14
N LEU A 656 -13.33 -3.72 -12.67
CA LEU A 656 -12.34 -4.79 -12.54
C LEU A 656 -12.81 -5.81 -11.48
N LYS A 657 -12.81 -7.10 -11.84
CA LYS A 657 -13.25 -8.19 -10.93
C LYS A 657 -12.25 -9.33 -10.82
N ALA A 658 -11.28 -9.41 -11.71
CA ALA A 658 -10.12 -10.29 -11.56
C ALA A 658 -8.96 -9.79 -12.42
N PHE A 659 -7.75 -10.15 -12.04
CA PHE A 659 -6.54 -9.91 -12.84
C PHE A 659 -5.48 -10.96 -12.51
N GLN A 660 -4.56 -11.17 -13.45
CA GLN A 660 -3.42 -12.06 -13.23
C GLN A 660 -2.24 -11.66 -14.10
N ARG A 661 -1.05 -11.57 -13.51
CA ARG A 661 0.22 -11.38 -14.21
C ARG A 661 0.85 -12.73 -14.52
N ILE A 662 1.13 -13.01 -15.78
CA ILE A 662 1.59 -14.33 -16.27
C ILE A 662 2.78 -14.16 -17.20
N PHE A 663 3.84 -14.96 -16.98
CA PHE A 663 4.99 -15.06 -17.87
C PHE A 663 4.70 -15.95 -19.08
N PHE A 664 5.18 -15.56 -20.25
CA PHE A 664 5.11 -16.32 -21.51
C PHE A 664 6.49 -16.33 -22.18
N LYS A 665 6.91 -17.47 -22.68
CA LYS A 665 8.01 -17.54 -23.64
C LYS A 665 7.57 -16.98 -24.99
N ALA A 666 8.52 -16.55 -25.81
CA ALA A 666 8.24 -16.15 -27.20
C ALA A 666 7.56 -17.29 -27.96
N GLY A 667 6.46 -16.99 -28.64
CA GLY A 667 5.62 -17.97 -29.36
C GLY A 667 4.74 -18.87 -28.47
N GLU A 668 4.82 -18.78 -27.15
CA GLU A 668 4.06 -19.65 -26.24
C GLU A 668 2.58 -19.24 -26.17
N THR A 669 1.71 -20.25 -26.18
CA THR A 669 0.26 -20.10 -25.91
C THR A 669 -0.08 -20.72 -24.56
N LYS A 670 -0.79 -19.98 -23.71
CA LYS A 670 -1.31 -20.48 -22.43
C LYS A 670 -2.82 -20.28 -22.33
N LYS A 671 -3.47 -21.21 -21.63
CA LYS A 671 -4.83 -21.04 -21.10
C LYS A 671 -4.73 -20.58 -19.66
N VAL A 672 -5.23 -19.38 -19.38
CA VAL A 672 -5.22 -18.75 -18.06
C VAL A 672 -6.64 -18.74 -17.52
N SER A 673 -6.81 -19.05 -16.24
CA SER A 673 -8.13 -19.11 -15.61
C SER A 673 -8.26 -18.01 -14.57
N LEU A 674 -9.25 -17.16 -14.73
CA LEU A 674 -9.66 -16.13 -13.77
C LEU A 674 -10.98 -16.58 -13.11
N ILE A 675 -11.16 -16.24 -11.85
CA ILE A 675 -12.38 -16.58 -11.10
C ILE A 675 -13.20 -15.30 -10.89
N LEU A 676 -14.44 -15.34 -11.39
CA LEU A 676 -15.44 -14.30 -11.15
C LEU A 676 -16.49 -14.85 -10.18
N LYS A 677 -16.62 -14.24 -9.02
CA LYS A 677 -17.60 -14.63 -8.01
C LYS A 677 -18.90 -13.87 -8.23
N ALA A 678 -20.03 -14.55 -8.26
CA ALA A 678 -21.34 -13.91 -8.42
C ALA A 678 -21.65 -12.88 -7.31
N LYS A 679 -21.11 -13.08 -6.10
CA LYS A 679 -21.23 -12.11 -5.01
C LYS A 679 -20.60 -10.75 -5.34
N ASP A 680 -19.56 -10.72 -6.18
CA ASP A 680 -18.82 -9.49 -6.53
C ASP A 680 -19.56 -8.68 -7.64
N LEU A 681 -20.69 -9.20 -8.16
CA LEU A 681 -21.59 -8.53 -9.09
C LEU A 681 -22.79 -7.86 -8.40
N GLN A 682 -22.91 -8.01 -7.08
CA GLN A 682 -23.97 -7.43 -6.27
C GLN A 682 -23.80 -5.91 -6.12
N TYR A 683 -24.90 -5.22 -5.86
CA TYR A 683 -24.91 -3.85 -5.40
C TYR A 683 -25.60 -3.78 -4.01
N TRP A 684 -25.31 -2.73 -3.28
CA TRP A 684 -25.98 -2.50 -2.00
C TRP A 684 -27.34 -1.82 -2.20
N ASN A 685 -28.41 -2.51 -1.85
CA ASN A 685 -29.74 -1.94 -1.86
C ASN A 685 -30.01 -1.18 -0.55
N VAL A 686 -29.94 0.15 -0.61
CA VAL A 686 -30.09 1.02 0.58
C VAL A 686 -31.47 0.88 1.21
N ALA A 687 -32.54 0.71 0.41
CA ALA A 687 -33.89 0.59 0.95
C ALA A 687 -34.13 -0.73 1.71
N LYS A 688 -33.47 -1.81 1.26
CA LYS A 688 -33.58 -3.15 1.87
C LYS A 688 -32.44 -3.46 2.85
N GLN A 689 -31.42 -2.62 2.92
CA GLN A 689 -30.22 -2.82 3.75
C GLN A 689 -29.57 -4.18 3.53
N GLN A 690 -29.38 -4.56 2.25
CA GLN A 690 -28.77 -5.84 1.86
C GLN A 690 -28.09 -5.79 0.50
N TRP A 691 -27.18 -6.74 0.26
CA TRP A 691 -26.57 -6.97 -1.05
C TRP A 691 -27.55 -7.68 -1.98
N GLU A 692 -27.75 -7.14 -3.18
CA GLU A 692 -28.63 -7.69 -4.20
C GLU A 692 -27.87 -7.97 -5.50
N LEU A 693 -28.17 -9.12 -6.09
CA LEU A 693 -27.77 -9.49 -7.45
C LEU A 693 -28.98 -9.26 -8.38
N GLU A 694 -28.80 -8.38 -9.38
CA GLU A 694 -29.87 -8.12 -10.34
C GLU A 694 -30.00 -9.31 -11.32
N ASN A 695 -31.25 -9.66 -11.67
CA ASN A 695 -31.55 -10.73 -12.63
C ASN A 695 -31.36 -10.23 -14.08
N ASN A 696 -30.15 -9.83 -14.43
CA ASN A 696 -29.81 -9.21 -15.70
C ASN A 696 -28.64 -9.94 -16.38
N SER A 697 -28.25 -9.45 -17.53
CA SER A 697 -27.06 -9.91 -18.25
C SER A 697 -25.85 -9.03 -17.92
N PHE A 698 -24.71 -9.67 -17.83
CA PHE A 698 -23.41 -9.03 -17.69
C PHE A 698 -22.52 -9.39 -18.88
N GLU A 699 -21.72 -8.45 -19.31
CA GLU A 699 -20.65 -8.68 -20.26
C GLU A 699 -19.32 -8.78 -19.54
N ILE A 700 -18.69 -9.95 -19.62
CA ILE A 700 -17.29 -10.15 -19.23
C ILE A 700 -16.44 -9.57 -20.35
N GLN A 701 -15.52 -8.69 -20.00
CA GLN A 701 -14.56 -8.04 -20.89
C GLN A 701 -13.15 -8.43 -20.48
N ILE A 702 -12.38 -9.01 -21.38
CA ILE A 702 -10.98 -9.37 -21.16
C ILE A 702 -10.11 -8.41 -21.94
N GLY A 703 -9.20 -7.76 -21.24
CA GLY A 703 -8.33 -6.74 -21.80
C GLY A 703 -6.94 -6.70 -21.19
N SER A 704 -6.10 -5.81 -21.75
CA SER A 704 -4.79 -5.43 -21.23
C SER A 704 -4.80 -4.05 -20.56
N ALA A 705 -5.90 -3.32 -20.68
CA ALA A 705 -6.21 -2.06 -20.00
C ALA A 705 -7.73 -1.83 -20.03
N SER A 706 -8.23 -0.86 -19.25
CA SER A 706 -9.66 -0.55 -19.18
C SER A 706 -10.24 -0.07 -20.53
N ASP A 707 -9.42 0.52 -21.39
CA ASP A 707 -9.79 0.95 -22.77
C ASP A 707 -9.28 0.01 -23.87
N ALA A 708 -8.53 -1.05 -23.52
CA ALA A 708 -7.96 -2.03 -24.45
C ALA A 708 -8.58 -3.41 -24.22
N ILE A 709 -9.87 -3.55 -24.57
CA ILE A 709 -10.63 -4.80 -24.47
C ILE A 709 -10.43 -5.63 -25.76
N HIS A 710 -10.02 -6.88 -25.60
CA HIS A 710 -9.71 -7.80 -26.69
C HIS A 710 -10.81 -8.85 -26.96
N LEU A 711 -11.46 -9.32 -25.88
CA LEU A 711 -12.47 -10.38 -25.96
C LEU A 711 -13.64 -10.05 -25.03
N THR A 712 -14.84 -10.47 -25.43
CA THR A 712 -16.06 -10.34 -24.61
C THR A 712 -16.85 -11.64 -24.56
N LYS A 713 -17.58 -11.85 -23.48
CA LYS A 713 -18.50 -12.99 -23.29
C LYS A 713 -19.66 -12.58 -22.38
N ASN A 714 -20.89 -12.81 -22.83
CA ASN A 714 -22.06 -12.54 -21.99
C ASN A 714 -22.35 -13.72 -21.05
N ILE A 715 -22.77 -13.38 -19.84
CA ILE A 715 -23.35 -14.31 -18.85
C ILE A 715 -24.67 -13.74 -18.34
N THR A 716 -25.58 -14.61 -17.92
CA THR A 716 -26.90 -14.23 -17.38
C THR A 716 -27.04 -14.68 -15.94
N ILE A 717 -27.83 -13.94 -15.17
CA ILE A 717 -28.20 -14.31 -13.80
C ILE A 717 -29.52 -15.08 -13.85
N GLN A 718 -29.55 -16.28 -13.26
CA GLN A 718 -30.77 -17.07 -13.15
C GLN A 718 -31.74 -16.35 -12.22
N LYS A 719 -32.99 -16.15 -12.70
CA LYS A 719 -34.09 -15.67 -11.82
C LYS A 719 -34.21 -16.57 -10.60
N GLN A 720 -34.14 -15.99 -9.44
CA GLN A 720 -34.41 -16.68 -8.16
C GLN A 720 -35.90 -16.83 -7.94
#